data_7b42d5c0c6bc8281bc6bfe9e35f969ed
#
_entry.id   7b42d5c0c6bc8281bc6bfe9e35f969ed
#
_cell.length_a   1.000
_cell.length_b   1.000
_cell.length_c   1.000
_cell.angle_alpha   90.00
_cell.angle_beta   90.00
_cell.angle_gamma   90.00
#
_symmetry.space_group_name_H-M   'P 1'
#
loop_
_entity.id
_entity.type
_entity.pdbx_description
1 polymer ?
#
loop_
_entity_poly.entity_id
_entity_poly.type
_entity_poly.pdbx_seq_one_letter_code
_entity_poly.pdbx_strand_id
1 'polypeptide(L)'
;MADRHCSHAPAAHGYPKRFLAAGKTPNRQPRFSDMDDSRVAKCTYGAGTLMLILSSTTTFDWLSNELYSRFKLKLGHFELRYSFTDCSNCLLELDDDLKIMFMAVPNNDSFAQDEDTCKYSSQTGSIVDSSAASSSCLSMDFDGISSEYGNEYLGKYGRCGGRQYLSTDWEGYITHKGQKFEGGVCEFRDKLAKYLIENGFKMKYLKNEPRCVTAVCAKKESNGCEWHVHAVKLNVNGFFYIKNLNNAHSCSGLIREKRNKAMGSSLVSSIVKDKVRSNPLVRPIELITDLKENYGLDIPYHVAWYGKESATKDLHGDEKLSYAHLPWYVNVLKASNVGSYCVLDCGEDGSRSQRIFICFKASIDGFRWCRLMLFIDGTFVTNKYKGTLLGATAKNGNKEVFPFAFAIVSSETVDNWRWFLQRISEVLVDEGRQLTFISDRHGAIIDAIRTVFPASPHGFCLYHLKENLKKKYPHAVGFSFKVLILWLFCKLLYASTVEEYQDTLKKLRDDGGSKIIDKFLADLPVQNFANAFFPGKRYGEVSNALSESFNSWVKDVRRLPIYEMIDTVRIKMMEMISRRKLASEKWSSVLCPVIEDELKNLAAKGRHWRICRASESNFEVHADLSVMVNLDERFCSCYQWQLLRFPCQHAIQVIQHSRLCLYNFVDEYYKADFYRATYATPIFLIPDIEKPPPEDVFLLPPHTRKPPGRPPTKRFK
;
A
#
# COMPACT_ATOMS: atom_id res chain seq x y z
N MET A 1 34.74 -14.41 59.43
CA MET A 1 34.07 -15.52 60.13
C MET A 1 33.07 -16.03 59.14
N ALA A 2 33.47 -16.99 58.49
CA ALA A 2 33.19 -18.42 58.54
C ALA A 2 31.94 -18.71 57.74
N ASP A 3 32.05 -19.27 56.61
CA ASP A 3 32.35 -20.64 56.14
C ASP A 3 31.06 -21.41 55.79
N ARG A 4 31.00 -21.83 54.55
CA ARG A 4 31.12 -23.18 53.93
C ARG A 4 29.77 -23.85 53.71
N HIS A 5 29.47 -24.64 52.73
CA HIS A 5 30.14 -25.40 51.66
C HIS A 5 29.07 -25.79 50.64
N CYS A 6 29.34 -25.81 49.39
CA CYS A 6 29.66 -26.95 48.48
C CYS A 6 28.65 -28.11 48.56
N SER A 7 28.17 -28.71 47.55
CA SER A 7 28.74 -29.22 46.32
C SER A 7 27.72 -30.06 45.53
N HIS A 8 27.81 -30.14 44.31
CA HIS A 8 28.04 -31.14 43.29
C HIS A 8 26.94 -31.34 42.24
N ALA A 9 27.40 -31.11 41.02
CA ALA A 9 26.84 -31.79 39.85
C ALA A 9 27.39 -33.20 39.73
N PRO A 10 26.83 -34.10 38.91
CA PRO A 10 27.30 -34.25 37.54
C PRO A 10 26.22 -34.59 36.49
N ALA A 11 26.42 -34.07 35.29
CA ALA A 11 26.87 -34.70 34.06
C ALA A 11 25.92 -35.70 33.34
N ALA A 12 25.47 -35.23 32.17
CA ALA A 12 25.55 -35.87 30.85
C ALA A 12 24.72 -37.14 30.50
N HIS A 13 24.03 -37.00 29.40
CA HIS A 13 23.87 -37.83 28.19
C HIS A 13 22.44 -37.73 27.66
N GLY A 14 22.24 -37.31 26.43
CA GLY A 14 22.22 -38.08 25.25
C GLY A 14 20.97 -37.81 24.44
N TYR A 15 21.07 -37.23 23.24
CA TYR A 15 19.99 -37.23 22.25
C TYR A 15 19.57 -38.64 21.83
N PRO A 16 18.29 -38.84 21.43
CA PRO A 16 18.11 -38.98 19.99
C PRO A 16 16.83 -38.35 19.42
N LYS A 17 16.94 -37.95 18.16
CA LYS A 17 15.87 -37.61 17.24
C LYS A 17 14.83 -38.73 17.16
N ARG A 18 13.55 -38.37 17.22
CA ARG A 18 12.48 -39.17 16.62
C ARG A 18 11.46 -38.26 15.93
N PHE A 19 11.37 -38.47 14.63
CA PHE A 19 10.21 -38.13 13.81
C PHE A 19 8.95 -38.72 14.41
N LEU A 20 7.88 -37.98 14.53
CA LEU A 20 6.55 -38.53 14.68
C LEU A 20 5.58 -37.83 13.72
N ALA A 21 4.87 -38.71 13.06
CA ALA A 21 3.91 -38.48 12.01
C ALA A 21 2.70 -37.66 12.46
N ALA A 22 2.12 -36.95 11.49
CA ALA A 22 0.84 -36.28 11.58
C ALA A 22 -0.27 -37.23 12.03
N GLY A 23 -0.71 -37.07 13.26
CA GLY A 23 -1.92 -37.69 13.78
C GLY A 23 -3.13 -36.79 13.59
N LYS A 24 -4.10 -37.26 12.83
CA LYS A 24 -5.44 -36.67 12.73
C LYS A 24 -6.06 -36.62 14.12
N THR A 25 -6.31 -35.43 14.63
CA THR A 25 -7.16 -35.22 15.80
C THR A 25 -8.62 -35.18 15.39
N PRO A 26 -9.52 -35.89 16.08
CA PRO A 26 -10.94 -35.92 15.74
C PRO A 26 -11.61 -34.62 16.14
N ASN A 27 -12.47 -34.11 15.27
CA ASN A 27 -13.41 -33.02 15.48
C ASN A 27 -14.22 -33.28 16.78
N ARG A 28 -13.86 -32.65 17.87
CA ARG A 28 -14.72 -32.54 19.06
C ARG A 28 -15.52 -31.26 18.94
N GLN A 29 -16.83 -31.38 18.82
CA GLN A 29 -17.75 -30.25 19.10
C GLN A 29 -17.53 -29.82 20.55
N PRO A 30 -17.43 -28.53 20.84
CA PRO A 30 -17.29 -28.02 22.21
C PRO A 30 -18.52 -28.39 23.04
N ARG A 31 -18.29 -28.80 24.29
CA ARG A 31 -19.36 -29.08 25.26
C ARG A 31 -19.91 -27.74 25.77
N PHE A 32 -21.17 -27.73 26.15
CA PHE A 32 -21.94 -26.58 26.62
C PHE A 32 -21.35 -25.81 27.84
N SER A 33 -20.30 -26.34 28.48
CA SER A 33 -19.59 -25.68 29.60
C SER A 33 -18.54 -24.67 29.20
N ASP A 34 -18.19 -24.56 27.90
CA ASP A 34 -17.13 -23.67 27.39
C ASP A 34 -17.71 -22.41 26.71
N MET A 35 -18.99 -22.13 26.90
CA MET A 35 -19.70 -21.07 26.16
C MET A 35 -19.58 -19.66 26.75
N ASP A 36 -18.93 -19.48 27.89
CA ASP A 36 -18.86 -18.16 28.56
C ASP A 36 -17.91 -17.16 27.91
N ASP A 37 -17.07 -17.62 26.95
CA ASP A 37 -16.07 -16.78 26.27
C ASP A 37 -16.19 -16.84 24.74
N SER A 38 -17.35 -17.25 24.22
CA SER A 38 -17.57 -17.34 22.76
C SER A 38 -18.49 -16.23 22.25
N ARG A 39 -18.21 -15.74 21.04
CA ARG A 39 -18.98 -14.73 20.31
C ARG A 39 -19.44 -15.28 18.96
N VAL A 40 -20.61 -14.85 18.51
CA VAL A 40 -21.11 -15.18 17.20
C VAL A 40 -20.78 -14.05 16.22
N ALA A 41 -20.00 -14.35 15.19
CA ALA A 41 -19.67 -13.41 14.11
C ALA A 41 -20.49 -13.71 12.88
N LYS A 42 -21.15 -12.70 12.33
CA LYS A 42 -21.85 -12.76 11.04
C LYS A 42 -20.87 -12.33 9.95
N CYS A 43 -20.46 -13.25 9.09
CA CYS A 43 -19.55 -12.99 7.97
C CYS A 43 -20.34 -12.93 6.67
N THR A 44 -20.16 -11.89 5.88
CA THR A 44 -20.85 -11.72 4.58
C THR A 44 -19.83 -11.60 3.44
N TYR A 45 -20.14 -12.23 2.30
CA TYR A 45 -19.36 -12.08 1.07
C TYR A 45 -20.29 -12.15 -0.14
N GLY A 46 -20.40 -11.06 -0.89
CA GLY A 46 -21.40 -10.90 -1.93
C GLY A 46 -22.82 -11.08 -1.36
N ALA A 47 -23.62 -11.98 -1.91
CA ALA A 47 -24.95 -12.32 -1.40
C ALA A 47 -24.93 -13.44 -0.34
N GLY A 48 -23.78 -14.00 -0.01
CA GLY A 48 -23.63 -15.11 0.96
C GLY A 48 -23.42 -14.59 2.37
N THR A 49 -24.08 -15.24 3.35
CA THR A 49 -23.91 -14.96 4.79
C THR A 49 -23.53 -16.22 5.53
N LEU A 50 -22.60 -16.15 6.44
CA LEU A 50 -22.11 -17.24 7.29
C LEU A 50 -22.06 -16.76 8.75
N MET A 51 -22.54 -17.60 9.66
CA MET A 51 -22.41 -17.37 11.10
C MET A 51 -21.30 -18.24 11.64
N LEU A 52 -20.31 -17.66 12.30
CA LEU A 52 -19.18 -18.34 12.93
C LEU A 52 -19.19 -18.08 14.44
N ILE A 53 -18.86 -19.10 15.21
CA ILE A 53 -18.61 -18.96 16.64
C ILE A 53 -17.11 -18.78 16.83
N LEU A 54 -16.73 -17.61 17.33
CA LEU A 54 -15.36 -17.25 17.65
C LEU A 54 -15.14 -17.32 19.16
N SER A 55 -13.96 -17.70 19.60
CA SER A 55 -13.55 -17.71 21.02
C SER A 55 -12.30 -16.87 21.21
N SER A 56 -11.97 -16.52 22.45
CA SER A 56 -10.72 -15.78 22.76
C SER A 56 -9.46 -16.51 22.29
N THR A 57 -9.55 -17.79 21.98
CA THR A 57 -8.46 -18.62 21.44
C THR A 57 -8.49 -18.76 19.92
N THR A 58 -9.47 -18.16 19.23
CA THR A 58 -9.54 -18.20 17.76
C THR A 58 -8.37 -17.40 17.16
N THR A 59 -7.66 -18.01 16.20
CA THR A 59 -6.56 -17.36 15.49
C THR A 59 -7.04 -16.80 14.16
N PHE A 60 -6.34 -15.79 13.66
CA PHE A 60 -6.59 -15.19 12.35
C PHE A 60 -6.44 -16.23 11.22
N ASP A 61 -5.44 -17.08 11.30
CA ASP A 61 -5.23 -18.16 10.34
C ASP A 61 -6.40 -19.14 10.31
N TRP A 62 -6.95 -19.51 11.48
CA TRP A 62 -8.13 -20.38 11.54
C TRP A 62 -9.35 -19.72 10.90
N LEU A 63 -9.61 -18.46 11.26
CA LEU A 63 -10.74 -17.69 10.71
C LEU A 63 -10.63 -17.53 9.20
N SER A 64 -9.45 -17.17 8.70
CA SER A 64 -9.18 -17.00 7.28
C SER A 64 -9.42 -18.31 6.53
N ASN A 65 -8.87 -19.43 7.02
CA ASN A 65 -9.03 -20.75 6.39
C ASN A 65 -10.49 -21.21 6.39
N GLU A 66 -11.25 -20.95 7.45
CA GLU A 66 -12.67 -21.28 7.55
C GLU A 66 -13.51 -20.48 6.53
N LEU A 67 -13.23 -19.19 6.38
CA LEU A 67 -13.86 -18.34 5.38
C LEU A 67 -13.48 -18.73 3.94
N TYR A 68 -12.19 -19.08 3.70
CA TYR A 68 -11.74 -19.62 2.42
C TYR A 68 -12.53 -20.87 2.03
N SER A 69 -12.65 -21.82 2.97
CA SER A 69 -13.32 -23.08 2.74
C SER A 69 -14.82 -22.87 2.43
N ARG A 70 -15.51 -22.06 3.22
CA ARG A 70 -16.96 -21.94 3.15
C ARG A 70 -17.46 -21.04 2.04
N PHE A 71 -16.76 -19.93 1.76
CA PHE A 71 -17.09 -19.03 0.64
C PHE A 71 -16.38 -19.41 -0.66
N LYS A 72 -15.58 -20.50 -0.69
CA LYS A 72 -14.79 -20.96 -1.84
C LYS A 72 -13.89 -19.85 -2.43
N LEU A 73 -13.26 -19.08 -1.56
CA LEU A 73 -12.40 -17.96 -1.95
C LEU A 73 -11.01 -18.45 -2.38
N LYS A 74 -10.30 -17.63 -3.18
CA LYS A 74 -8.91 -17.90 -3.56
C LYS A 74 -7.96 -17.17 -2.62
N LEU A 75 -6.91 -17.84 -2.14
CA LEU A 75 -5.89 -17.28 -1.23
C LEU A 75 -5.28 -15.99 -1.81
N GLY A 76 -5.24 -14.93 -0.99
CA GLY A 76 -4.59 -13.66 -1.33
C GLY A 76 -5.43 -12.67 -2.14
N HIS A 77 -6.72 -12.91 -2.33
CA HIS A 77 -7.59 -12.04 -3.13
C HIS A 77 -8.61 -11.23 -2.33
N PHE A 78 -8.49 -11.17 -1.00
CA PHE A 78 -9.45 -10.45 -0.18
C PHE A 78 -8.85 -9.87 1.11
N GLU A 79 -9.50 -8.87 1.65
CA GLU A 79 -9.22 -8.27 2.95
C GLU A 79 -10.38 -8.58 3.88
N LEU A 80 -10.09 -8.99 5.10
CA LEU A 80 -11.10 -9.12 6.15
C LEU A 80 -11.27 -7.77 6.84
N ARG A 81 -12.52 -7.34 6.96
CA ARG A 81 -12.87 -6.11 7.69
C ARG A 81 -13.99 -6.38 8.67
N TYR A 82 -13.96 -5.74 9.81
CA TYR A 82 -15.00 -5.85 10.82
C TYR A 82 -15.51 -4.48 11.25
N SER A 83 -16.73 -4.47 11.75
CA SER A 83 -17.36 -3.27 12.29
C SER A 83 -18.06 -3.59 13.61
N PHE A 84 -18.03 -2.66 14.55
CA PHE A 84 -18.80 -2.69 15.79
C PHE A 84 -19.27 -1.27 16.11
N THR A 85 -20.06 -1.09 17.16
CA THR A 85 -20.87 0.10 17.45
C THR A 85 -20.17 1.45 17.28
N ASP A 86 -18.84 1.52 17.54
CA ASP A 86 -18.07 2.77 17.47
C ASP A 86 -16.93 2.74 16.44
N CYS A 87 -16.81 1.67 15.69
CA CYS A 87 -15.76 1.52 14.69
C CYS A 87 -16.29 0.75 13.49
N SER A 88 -16.25 1.36 12.32
CA SER A 88 -16.69 0.73 11.08
C SER A 88 -15.49 0.50 10.15
N ASN A 89 -15.52 -0.64 9.46
CA ASN A 89 -14.57 -0.95 8.38
C ASN A 89 -13.12 -1.11 8.84
N CYS A 90 -12.91 -1.62 10.07
CA CYS A 90 -11.58 -1.92 10.62
C CYS A 90 -10.97 -3.13 9.89
N LEU A 91 -9.71 -3.03 9.48
CA LEU A 91 -8.99 -4.11 8.82
C LEU A 91 -8.61 -5.18 9.84
N LEU A 92 -8.79 -6.45 9.47
CA LEU A 92 -8.45 -7.63 10.26
C LEU A 92 -7.34 -8.39 9.55
N GLU A 93 -6.12 -8.33 10.05
CA GLU A 93 -4.94 -8.94 9.42
C GLU A 93 -4.15 -9.86 10.36
N LEU A 94 -4.32 -9.69 11.67
CA LEU A 94 -3.53 -10.38 12.68
C LEU A 94 -4.40 -10.93 13.81
N ASP A 95 -3.85 -11.88 14.56
CA ASP A 95 -4.48 -12.40 15.79
C ASP A 95 -4.80 -11.31 16.82
N ASP A 96 -4.01 -10.24 16.84
CA ASP A 96 -4.24 -9.12 17.75
C ASP A 96 -5.45 -8.27 17.35
N ASP A 97 -5.77 -8.16 16.05
CA ASP A 97 -6.98 -7.50 15.57
C ASP A 97 -8.24 -8.29 15.96
N LEU A 98 -8.17 -9.64 15.89
CA LEU A 98 -9.22 -10.53 16.38
C LEU A 98 -9.47 -10.36 17.87
N LYS A 99 -8.43 -10.24 18.67
CA LYS A 99 -8.55 -10.00 20.11
C LYS A 99 -9.18 -8.64 20.42
N ILE A 100 -8.82 -7.61 19.65
CA ILE A 100 -9.43 -6.28 19.76
C ILE A 100 -10.91 -6.34 19.42
N MET A 101 -11.28 -7.04 18.36
CA MET A 101 -12.67 -7.28 17.99
C MET A 101 -13.45 -7.97 19.13
N PHE A 102 -12.85 -8.99 19.75
CA PHE A 102 -13.44 -9.71 20.87
C PHE A 102 -13.69 -8.84 22.11
N MET A 103 -12.76 -7.94 22.42
CA MET A 103 -12.85 -7.06 23.59
C MET A 103 -13.81 -5.88 23.38
N ALA A 104 -14.06 -5.50 22.15
CA ALA A 104 -14.91 -4.37 21.81
C ALA A 104 -16.41 -4.69 21.83
N VAL A 105 -16.79 -5.98 21.86
CA VAL A 105 -18.21 -6.41 21.90
C VAL A 105 -18.60 -6.75 23.35
N PRO A 106 -19.56 -6.01 23.97
CA PRO A 106 -20.04 -6.32 25.33
C PRO A 106 -20.70 -7.69 25.42
N ASN A 107 -20.61 -8.30 26.60
CA ASN A 107 -21.10 -9.66 26.87
C ASN A 107 -22.62 -9.85 26.77
N ASN A 108 -23.42 -8.78 26.59
CA ASN A 108 -24.88 -8.81 26.79
C ASN A 108 -25.73 -8.24 25.65
N ASP A 109 -25.18 -8.00 24.49
CA ASP A 109 -26.04 -7.60 23.38
C ASP A 109 -26.31 -8.78 22.44
N SER A 110 -27.56 -9.30 22.55
CA SER A 110 -28.21 -9.99 21.43
C SER A 110 -28.10 -9.04 20.22
N PHE A 111 -27.39 -9.44 19.20
CA PHE A 111 -27.23 -8.68 17.97
C PHE A 111 -28.59 -8.25 17.44
N ALA A 112 -28.95 -6.97 17.67
CA ALA A 112 -29.94 -6.31 16.90
C ALA A 112 -29.43 -6.27 15.46
N GLN A 113 -30.29 -6.65 14.55
CA GLN A 113 -30.05 -6.73 13.13
C GLN A 113 -29.54 -5.39 12.59
N ASP A 114 -28.22 -5.29 12.38
CA ASP A 114 -27.64 -4.31 11.48
C ASP A 114 -26.88 -5.06 10.37
N GLU A 115 -27.43 -4.89 9.18
CA GLU A 115 -26.98 -5.48 7.91
C GLU A 115 -25.68 -4.82 7.43
N ASP A 116 -24.55 -4.94 8.07
CA ASP A 116 -23.26 -4.53 7.46
C ASP A 116 -22.03 -4.84 8.34
N THR A 117 -21.74 -6.10 8.58
CA THR A 117 -20.51 -6.46 9.28
C THR A 117 -19.76 -7.58 8.57
N CYS A 118 -19.05 -7.24 7.58
CA CYS A 118 -17.95 -7.80 6.80
C CYS A 118 -18.18 -7.50 5.31
N LYS A 119 -17.86 -6.30 4.87
CA LYS A 119 -17.89 -5.95 3.43
C LYS A 119 -16.56 -6.19 2.79
N TYR A 120 -16.60 -6.99 1.75
CA TYR A 120 -15.53 -7.23 0.80
C TYR A 120 -15.55 -6.19 -0.31
N SER A 121 -14.41 -5.59 -0.63
CA SER A 121 -14.22 -4.92 -1.91
C SER A 121 -13.46 -5.86 -2.85
N SER A 122 -14.19 -6.61 -3.68
CA SER A 122 -13.61 -7.20 -4.88
C SER A 122 -13.40 -6.10 -5.90
N GLN A 123 -12.17 -5.74 -6.20
CA GLN A 123 -11.86 -5.03 -7.45
C GLN A 123 -11.96 -6.04 -8.60
N THR A 124 -13.18 -6.27 -9.08
CA THR A 124 -13.40 -6.83 -10.41
C THR A 124 -13.55 -5.67 -11.38
N GLY A 125 -12.54 -5.48 -12.22
CA GLY A 125 -12.68 -4.68 -13.42
C GLY A 125 -13.80 -5.27 -14.28
N SER A 126 -14.85 -4.50 -14.52
CA SER A 126 -15.91 -4.84 -15.45
C SER A 126 -15.34 -4.83 -16.86
N ILE A 127 -15.23 -5.99 -17.48
CA ILE A 127 -15.12 -6.14 -18.93
C ILE A 127 -16.53 -5.99 -19.47
N VAL A 128 -16.72 -5.00 -20.30
CA VAL A 128 -17.97 -4.78 -21.06
C VAL A 128 -18.04 -5.84 -22.15
N ASP A 129 -19.05 -6.69 -22.10
CA ASP A 129 -19.44 -7.58 -23.17
C ASP A 129 -19.96 -6.77 -24.36
N SER A 130 -19.36 -6.95 -25.52
CA SER A 130 -19.96 -6.58 -26.78
C SER A 130 -20.06 -7.79 -27.68
N SER A 131 -21.33 -8.24 -27.83
CA SER A 131 -21.97 -8.86 -28.98
C SER A 131 -21.38 -10.11 -29.64
N ALA A 132 -22.14 -11.14 -29.47
CA ALA A 132 -22.49 -12.26 -30.36
C ALA A 132 -21.96 -12.26 -31.80
N ALA A 133 -21.27 -13.33 -32.16
CA ALA A 133 -21.38 -13.96 -33.45
C ALA A 133 -21.20 -15.48 -33.29
N SER A 134 -22.24 -16.19 -33.61
CA SER A 134 -22.35 -17.62 -33.71
C SER A 134 -21.41 -18.18 -34.77
N SER A 135 -20.62 -19.17 -34.41
CA SER A 135 -20.09 -20.13 -35.38
C SER A 135 -19.98 -21.50 -34.71
N SER A 136 -20.81 -22.40 -35.20
CA SER A 136 -20.84 -23.81 -34.92
C SER A 136 -19.55 -24.48 -35.39
N CYS A 137 -18.82 -25.15 -34.51
CA CYS A 137 -17.85 -26.17 -34.86
C CYS A 137 -18.11 -27.45 -34.09
N LEU A 138 -18.31 -28.48 -34.86
CA LEU A 138 -18.57 -29.85 -34.52
C LEU A 138 -17.56 -30.41 -33.50
N SER A 139 -18.10 -31.04 -32.47
CA SER A 139 -17.39 -31.92 -31.58
C SER A 139 -16.92 -33.16 -32.33
N MET A 140 -15.63 -33.40 -32.37
CA MET A 140 -15.06 -34.72 -32.61
C MET A 140 -14.41 -35.19 -31.32
N ASP A 141 -15.00 -36.16 -30.72
CA ASP A 141 -14.44 -36.94 -29.63
C ASP A 141 -13.20 -37.70 -30.14
N PHE A 142 -12.06 -37.47 -29.50
CA PHE A 142 -10.89 -38.33 -29.59
C PHE A 142 -10.58 -38.90 -28.22
N ASP A 143 -11.16 -40.06 -27.96
CA ASP A 143 -10.72 -40.96 -26.91
C ASP A 143 -9.37 -41.59 -27.26
N GLY A 144 -8.48 -41.54 -26.30
CA GLY A 144 -7.39 -42.51 -26.18
C GLY A 144 -6.01 -42.11 -26.68
N ILE A 145 -5.32 -41.30 -25.89
CA ILE A 145 -3.88 -41.48 -25.66
C ILE A 145 -3.62 -41.10 -24.20
N SER A 146 -3.42 -42.12 -23.36
CA SER A 146 -2.92 -41.94 -22.00
C SER A 146 -1.49 -41.39 -22.09
N SER A 147 -1.31 -40.11 -21.86
CA SER A 147 0.01 -39.53 -21.72
C SER A 147 0.42 -39.57 -20.25
N GLU A 148 1.28 -40.56 -19.92
CA GLU A 148 2.02 -40.62 -18.64
C GLU A 148 2.99 -39.47 -18.41
N TYR A 149 2.91 -38.41 -19.18
CA TYR A 149 3.69 -37.20 -19.01
C TYR A 149 2.77 -36.02 -18.73
N GLY A 150 2.18 -36.06 -17.54
CA GLY A 150 1.33 -35.01 -17.01
C GLY A 150 2.06 -33.71 -16.78
N ASN A 151 2.42 -33.00 -17.84
CA ASN A 151 2.82 -31.65 -17.77
C ASN A 151 1.62 -30.82 -18.23
N GLU A 152 0.81 -30.32 -17.28
CA GLU A 152 -0.37 -29.47 -17.55
C GLU A 152 -0.07 -28.35 -18.54
N TYR A 153 1.18 -27.87 -18.55
CA TYR A 153 1.64 -26.83 -19.47
C TYR A 153 1.77 -27.34 -20.92
N LEU A 154 2.08 -28.61 -21.12
CA LEU A 154 2.17 -29.20 -22.46
C LEU A 154 0.80 -29.33 -23.12
N GLY A 155 -0.22 -29.71 -22.36
CA GLY A 155 -1.59 -29.75 -22.84
C GLY A 155 -2.11 -28.36 -23.23
N LYS A 156 -1.75 -27.33 -22.45
CA LYS A 156 -2.15 -25.94 -22.72
C LYS A 156 -1.37 -25.30 -23.87
N TYR A 157 -0.10 -25.67 -24.08
CA TYR A 157 0.82 -25.06 -25.05
C TYR A 157 1.32 -26.06 -26.09
N GLY A 158 0.69 -27.22 -26.21
CA GLY A 158 1.01 -28.22 -27.21
C GLY A 158 0.73 -27.74 -28.63
N ARG A 159 1.39 -28.37 -29.62
CA ARG A 159 1.34 -27.98 -31.05
C ARG A 159 -0.06 -27.95 -31.66
N CYS A 160 -1.03 -28.63 -31.07
CA CYS A 160 -2.41 -28.69 -31.59
C CYS A 160 -3.31 -27.55 -31.10
N GLY A 161 -2.91 -26.76 -30.08
CA GLY A 161 -3.75 -25.74 -29.43
C GLY A 161 -3.26 -24.30 -29.54
N GLY A 162 -2.38 -23.98 -30.49
CA GLY A 162 -1.81 -22.65 -30.61
C GLY A 162 -0.84 -22.35 -29.47
N ARG A 163 0.40 -22.81 -29.63
CA ARG A 163 1.50 -22.54 -28.68
C ARG A 163 1.69 -21.06 -28.49
N GLN A 164 1.68 -20.58 -27.25
CA GLN A 164 2.02 -19.21 -26.94
C GLN A 164 3.54 -19.03 -26.96
N TYR A 165 4.03 -18.26 -27.90
CA TYR A 165 5.46 -17.93 -28.05
C TYR A 165 5.83 -16.82 -27.05
N LEU A 166 7.05 -16.88 -26.52
CA LEU A 166 7.66 -15.74 -25.84
C LEU A 166 7.97 -14.63 -26.84
N SER A 167 8.33 -15.05 -28.06
CA SER A 167 8.48 -14.17 -29.22
C SER A 167 8.37 -15.02 -30.50
N THR A 168 7.70 -14.51 -31.50
CA THR A 168 7.56 -15.17 -32.81
C THR A 168 8.89 -15.42 -33.51
N ASP A 169 9.93 -14.63 -33.17
CA ASP A 169 11.23 -14.67 -33.87
C ASP A 169 12.20 -15.68 -33.25
N TRP A 170 12.01 -16.08 -31.99
CA TRP A 170 13.02 -16.84 -31.27
C TRP A 170 13.23 -18.26 -31.80
N GLU A 171 12.24 -18.84 -32.40
CA GLU A 171 12.32 -20.16 -33.03
C GLU A 171 13.29 -20.12 -34.24
N GLY A 172 13.37 -18.96 -34.92
CA GLY A 172 14.23 -18.72 -36.05
C GLY A 172 15.64 -18.18 -35.75
N TYR A 173 16.01 -18.05 -34.49
CA TYR A 173 17.28 -17.39 -34.12
C TYR A 173 18.53 -18.20 -34.45
N ILE A 174 18.43 -19.52 -34.61
CA ILE A 174 19.52 -20.42 -35.02
C ILE A 174 19.04 -21.24 -36.21
N THR A 175 19.51 -20.93 -37.39
CA THR A 175 18.93 -21.48 -38.63
C THR A 175 19.90 -22.27 -39.49
N HIS A 176 21.08 -21.73 -39.81
CA HIS A 176 21.96 -22.33 -40.81
C HIS A 176 23.46 -22.10 -40.53
N LYS A 177 24.28 -22.92 -41.14
CA LYS A 177 25.73 -22.75 -41.17
C LYS A 177 26.10 -21.49 -41.95
N GLY A 178 27.01 -20.67 -41.39
CA GLY A 178 27.39 -19.37 -41.97
C GLY A 178 26.57 -18.19 -41.40
N GLN A 179 25.54 -18.42 -40.60
CA GLN A 179 24.77 -17.35 -39.96
C GLN A 179 25.67 -16.43 -39.16
N LYS A 180 25.50 -15.10 -39.35
CA LYS A 180 26.31 -14.02 -38.77
C LYS A 180 25.63 -13.39 -37.55
N PHE A 181 26.44 -13.03 -36.54
CA PHE A 181 26.05 -12.29 -35.35
C PHE A 181 26.97 -11.09 -35.18
N GLU A 182 26.49 -9.90 -35.47
CA GLU A 182 27.28 -8.66 -35.47
C GLU A 182 27.67 -8.20 -34.07
N GLY A 183 26.80 -8.41 -33.06
CA GLY A 183 27.10 -8.18 -31.67
C GLY A 183 28.02 -9.22 -31.02
N GLY A 184 28.64 -10.08 -31.86
CA GLY A 184 29.66 -11.03 -31.44
C GLY A 184 29.14 -12.18 -30.57
N VAL A 185 29.98 -12.65 -29.63
CA VAL A 185 29.67 -13.80 -28.76
C VAL A 185 28.49 -13.54 -27.83
N CYS A 186 28.26 -12.30 -27.41
CA CYS A 186 27.18 -11.96 -26.50
C CYS A 186 25.81 -12.12 -27.20
N GLU A 187 25.67 -11.59 -28.39
CA GLU A 187 24.48 -11.75 -29.23
C GLU A 187 24.20 -13.22 -29.54
N PHE A 188 25.25 -13.98 -29.96
CA PHE A 188 25.10 -15.40 -30.24
C PHE A 188 24.60 -16.17 -29.04
N ARG A 189 25.17 -15.95 -27.86
CA ARG A 189 24.73 -16.63 -26.61
C ARG A 189 23.31 -16.30 -26.23
N ASP A 190 22.91 -15.04 -26.35
CA ASP A 190 21.55 -14.58 -26.08
C ASP A 190 20.54 -15.23 -27.05
N LYS A 191 20.81 -15.16 -28.37
CA LYS A 191 19.96 -15.79 -29.37
C LYS A 191 19.90 -17.31 -29.23
N LEU A 192 21.03 -17.96 -28.93
CA LEU A 192 21.06 -19.39 -28.65
C LEU A 192 20.22 -19.79 -27.44
N ALA A 193 20.32 -19.03 -26.36
CA ALA A 193 19.52 -19.29 -25.16
C ALA A 193 18.01 -19.09 -25.44
N LYS A 194 17.64 -18.03 -26.16
CA LYS A 194 16.26 -17.76 -26.56
C LYS A 194 15.70 -18.87 -27.46
N TYR A 195 16.45 -19.28 -28.48
CA TYR A 195 16.10 -20.40 -29.36
C TYR A 195 15.83 -21.69 -28.59
N LEU A 196 16.71 -22.04 -27.66
CA LEU A 196 16.56 -23.27 -26.87
C LEU A 196 15.37 -23.26 -25.91
N ILE A 197 15.11 -22.10 -25.30
CA ILE A 197 13.95 -21.93 -24.43
C ILE A 197 12.65 -21.99 -25.22
N GLU A 198 12.60 -21.32 -26.37
CA GLU A 198 11.42 -21.33 -27.20
C GLU A 198 11.11 -22.72 -27.73
N ASN A 199 12.13 -23.44 -28.17
CA ASN A 199 11.99 -24.82 -28.65
C ASN A 199 11.92 -25.89 -27.55
N GLY A 200 12.14 -25.52 -26.28
CA GLY A 200 12.03 -26.40 -25.12
C GLY A 200 13.18 -27.41 -24.97
N PHE A 201 14.37 -27.11 -25.49
CA PHE A 201 15.54 -27.98 -25.40
C PHE A 201 16.53 -27.50 -24.34
N LYS A 202 17.32 -28.45 -23.81
CA LYS A 202 18.47 -28.15 -22.94
C LYS A 202 19.77 -28.41 -23.65
N MET A 203 20.77 -27.59 -23.39
CA MET A 203 22.12 -27.74 -23.92
C MET A 203 23.16 -27.89 -22.81
N LYS A 204 24.32 -28.44 -23.19
CA LYS A 204 25.57 -28.47 -22.44
C LYS A 204 26.64 -27.79 -23.27
N TYR A 205 27.32 -26.81 -22.69
CA TYR A 205 28.49 -26.20 -23.35
C TYR A 205 29.66 -27.17 -23.26
N LEU A 206 30.27 -27.49 -24.40
CA LEU A 206 31.57 -28.17 -24.48
C LEU A 206 32.70 -27.13 -24.46
N LYS A 207 32.49 -25.97 -25.11
CA LYS A 207 33.38 -24.81 -25.06
C LYS A 207 32.52 -23.56 -24.96
N ASN A 208 32.91 -22.63 -24.09
CA ASN A 208 32.19 -21.36 -23.88
C ASN A 208 33.21 -20.22 -23.70
N GLU A 209 34.00 -19.97 -24.73
CA GLU A 209 35.09 -19.01 -24.76
C GLU A 209 34.67 -17.75 -25.54
N PRO A 210 35.35 -16.58 -25.35
CA PRO A 210 35.04 -15.37 -26.13
C PRO A 210 35.28 -15.53 -27.63
N ARG A 211 36.16 -16.47 -28.04
CA ARG A 211 36.49 -16.72 -29.42
C ARG A 211 35.74 -17.86 -30.05
N CYS A 212 35.26 -18.81 -29.26
CA CYS A 212 34.46 -19.91 -29.81
C CYS A 212 33.46 -20.45 -28.79
N VAL A 213 32.30 -20.85 -29.27
CA VAL A 213 31.26 -21.52 -28.50
C VAL A 213 30.88 -22.81 -29.16
N THR A 214 30.89 -23.90 -28.38
CA THR A 214 30.39 -25.21 -28.82
C THR A 214 29.35 -25.69 -27.84
N ALA A 215 28.15 -25.93 -28.27
CA ALA A 215 27.06 -26.48 -27.47
C ALA A 215 26.49 -27.72 -28.12
N VAL A 216 26.08 -28.66 -27.30
CA VAL A 216 25.44 -29.91 -27.71
C VAL A 216 24.16 -30.11 -26.88
N CYS A 217 23.24 -30.93 -27.40
CA CYS A 217 22.05 -31.31 -26.65
C CYS A 217 22.43 -31.94 -25.30
N ALA A 218 21.76 -31.57 -24.21
CA ALA A 218 22.01 -32.14 -22.90
C ALA A 218 21.71 -33.65 -22.84
N LYS A 219 20.87 -34.15 -23.77
CA LYS A 219 20.52 -35.55 -23.91
C LYS A 219 21.40 -36.31 -24.94
N LYS A 220 22.52 -35.76 -25.34
CA LYS A 220 23.45 -36.38 -26.25
C LYS A 220 23.94 -37.76 -25.74
N GLU A 221 24.33 -37.80 -24.47
CA GLU A 221 24.88 -39.02 -23.85
C GLU A 221 23.78 -40.04 -23.49
N SER A 222 22.57 -39.59 -23.12
CA SER A 222 21.49 -40.46 -22.67
C SER A 222 20.59 -40.97 -23.80
N ASN A 223 20.35 -40.19 -24.84
CA ASN A 223 19.40 -40.49 -25.90
C ASN A 223 20.03 -40.36 -27.31
N GLY A 224 21.34 -40.22 -27.42
CA GLY A 224 22.02 -40.15 -28.72
C GLY A 224 21.63 -38.91 -29.56
N CYS A 225 21.11 -37.82 -28.94
CA CYS A 225 20.69 -36.66 -29.70
C CYS A 225 21.90 -35.96 -30.32
N GLU A 226 21.89 -35.82 -31.66
CA GLU A 226 23.01 -35.29 -32.41
C GLU A 226 22.99 -33.78 -32.58
N TRP A 227 21.99 -33.08 -32.02
CA TRP A 227 21.94 -31.64 -32.09
C TRP A 227 23.21 -31.00 -31.54
N HIS A 228 23.85 -30.16 -32.32
CA HIS A 228 25.02 -29.40 -31.91
C HIS A 228 25.16 -28.09 -32.69
N VAL A 229 25.78 -27.10 -32.07
CA VAL A 229 26.18 -25.86 -32.68
C VAL A 229 27.62 -25.54 -32.32
N HIS A 230 28.42 -25.19 -33.30
CA HIS A 230 29.77 -24.66 -33.14
C HIS A 230 29.90 -23.34 -33.86
N ALA A 231 30.20 -22.27 -33.10
CA ALA A 231 30.32 -20.92 -33.62
C ALA A 231 31.67 -20.30 -33.20
N VAL A 232 32.26 -19.50 -34.08
CA VAL A 232 33.59 -18.93 -33.92
C VAL A 232 33.61 -17.45 -34.27
N LYS A 233 34.52 -16.69 -33.61
CA LYS A 233 34.80 -15.29 -33.96
C LYS A 233 35.72 -15.24 -35.15
N LEU A 234 35.33 -14.44 -36.14
CA LEU A 234 36.22 -14.15 -37.30
C LEU A 234 37.12 -12.95 -36.95
N ASN A 235 38.44 -13.12 -37.06
CA ASN A 235 39.39 -12.07 -36.64
C ASN A 235 39.32 -10.82 -37.54
N VAL A 236 38.88 -10.98 -38.82
CA VAL A 236 38.84 -9.91 -39.83
C VAL A 236 37.81 -8.83 -39.49
N ASN A 237 36.63 -9.21 -38.97
CA ASN A 237 35.51 -8.28 -38.76
C ASN A 237 34.97 -8.30 -37.29
N GLY A 238 35.52 -9.19 -36.46
CA GLY A 238 35.08 -9.29 -35.06
C GLY A 238 33.74 -9.99 -34.86
N PHE A 239 33.00 -10.30 -35.90
CA PHE A 239 31.68 -10.94 -35.86
C PHE A 239 31.78 -12.42 -35.52
N PHE A 240 30.65 -12.98 -35.02
CA PHE A 240 30.54 -14.39 -34.66
C PHE A 240 29.77 -15.13 -35.77
N TYR A 241 30.23 -16.30 -36.15
CA TYR A 241 29.62 -17.10 -37.23
C TYR A 241 29.41 -18.55 -36.81
N ILE A 242 28.28 -19.13 -37.20
CA ILE A 242 28.04 -20.56 -37.04
C ILE A 242 28.91 -21.30 -38.06
N LYS A 243 29.91 -22.06 -37.58
CA LYS A 243 30.78 -22.87 -38.40
C LYS A 243 30.20 -24.24 -38.70
N ASN A 244 29.61 -24.88 -37.66
CA ASN A 244 28.93 -26.17 -37.79
C ASN A 244 27.61 -26.13 -37.04
N LEU A 245 26.58 -26.70 -37.63
CA LEU A 245 25.24 -26.82 -37.04
C LEU A 245 24.60 -28.12 -37.49
N ASN A 246 24.13 -28.90 -36.54
CA ASN A 246 23.07 -29.90 -36.74
C ASN A 246 21.85 -29.44 -35.96
N ASN A 247 20.84 -28.91 -36.65
CA ASN A 247 19.68 -28.26 -36.01
C ASN A 247 18.52 -29.24 -35.75
N ALA A 248 18.71 -30.53 -36.05
CA ALA A 248 17.70 -31.55 -35.80
C ALA A 248 17.89 -32.18 -34.41
N HIS A 249 16.86 -32.09 -33.59
CA HIS A 249 16.80 -32.82 -32.34
C HIS A 249 16.09 -34.19 -32.55
N SER A 250 16.79 -35.30 -32.24
CA SER A 250 16.19 -36.63 -32.20
C SER A 250 15.59 -36.98 -30.83
N CYS A 251 15.79 -36.14 -29.83
CA CYS A 251 15.19 -36.30 -28.50
C CYS A 251 13.85 -35.60 -28.42
N SER A 252 12.86 -36.18 -27.73
CA SER A 252 11.70 -35.50 -27.28
C SER A 252 12.15 -34.39 -26.32
N GLY A 253 12.07 -33.12 -26.71
CA GLY A 253 12.47 -31.98 -25.91
C GLY A 253 11.79 -32.05 -24.55
N LEU A 254 12.55 -32.11 -23.46
CA LEU A 254 11.99 -31.91 -22.10
C LEU A 254 11.80 -30.43 -21.89
N ILE A 255 10.63 -30.09 -22.07
CA ILE A 255 10.11 -28.79 -22.25
C ILE A 255 10.03 -28.13 -20.88
N ARG A 256 10.69 -26.99 -20.75
CA ARG A 256 10.45 -26.00 -19.70
C ARG A 256 10.40 -26.59 -18.28
N GLU A 257 11.37 -27.48 -17.96
CA GLU A 257 11.52 -27.98 -16.59
C GLU A 257 11.69 -26.84 -15.59
N LYS A 258 11.22 -27.08 -14.35
CA LYS A 258 11.20 -26.17 -13.19
C LYS A 258 12.50 -25.39 -12.91
N ARG A 259 13.65 -25.75 -13.49
CA ARG A 259 14.94 -25.05 -13.37
C ARG A 259 15.73 -25.17 -14.66
N ASN A 260 15.47 -24.31 -15.62
CA ASN A 260 16.38 -24.18 -16.76
C ASN A 260 17.51 -23.21 -16.36
N LYS A 261 18.76 -23.71 -16.33
CA LYS A 261 19.95 -22.88 -16.03
C LYS A 261 20.19 -21.76 -17.05
N ALA A 262 19.61 -21.86 -18.25
CA ALA A 262 19.66 -20.81 -19.25
C ALA A 262 18.75 -19.61 -18.90
N MET A 263 17.78 -19.78 -18.00
CA MET A 263 16.91 -18.72 -17.51
C MET A 263 17.63 -17.86 -16.46
N GLY A 264 18.63 -17.12 -16.88
CA GLY A 264 19.30 -16.11 -16.06
C GLY A 264 18.54 -14.79 -16.03
N SER A 265 18.91 -13.91 -15.10
CA SER A 265 18.30 -12.58 -14.94
C SER A 265 18.39 -11.70 -16.19
N SER A 266 19.46 -11.82 -17.00
CA SER A 266 19.63 -11.08 -18.25
C SER A 266 18.55 -11.47 -19.28
N LEU A 267 18.27 -12.77 -19.40
CA LEU A 267 17.21 -13.22 -20.32
C LEU A 267 15.83 -12.82 -19.81
N VAL A 268 15.57 -12.95 -18.51
CA VAL A 268 14.31 -12.48 -17.90
C VAL A 268 14.16 -10.98 -18.14
N SER A 269 15.23 -10.18 -17.99
CA SER A 269 15.22 -8.75 -18.30
C SER A 269 14.71 -8.46 -19.71
N SER A 270 15.23 -9.17 -20.71
CA SER A 270 14.80 -8.97 -22.11
C SER A 270 13.35 -9.38 -22.35
N ILE A 271 12.86 -10.42 -21.69
CA ILE A 271 11.46 -10.89 -21.82
C ILE A 271 10.48 -9.90 -21.16
N VAL A 272 10.81 -9.41 -19.96
CA VAL A 272 9.89 -8.59 -19.18
C VAL A 272 10.00 -7.10 -19.46
N LYS A 273 10.90 -6.68 -20.36
CA LYS A 273 11.22 -5.27 -20.63
C LYS A 273 9.99 -4.46 -20.99
N ASP A 274 9.16 -4.94 -21.91
CA ASP A 274 7.96 -4.22 -22.34
C ASP A 274 6.88 -4.17 -21.24
N LYS A 275 6.78 -5.24 -20.44
CA LYS A 275 5.89 -5.26 -19.27
C LYS A 275 6.36 -4.29 -18.18
N VAL A 276 7.66 -4.19 -17.96
CA VAL A 276 8.24 -3.21 -17.01
C VAL A 276 8.06 -1.79 -17.55
N ARG A 277 8.17 -1.58 -18.88
CA ARG A 277 7.90 -0.27 -19.51
C ARG A 277 6.45 0.16 -19.31
N SER A 278 5.49 -0.73 -19.55
CA SER A 278 4.06 -0.43 -19.39
C SER A 278 3.65 -0.32 -17.92
N ASN A 279 4.28 -1.10 -17.02
CA ASN A 279 4.03 -1.06 -15.58
C ASN A 279 5.35 -1.13 -14.78
N PRO A 280 6.00 0.00 -14.51
CA PRO A 280 7.24 0.05 -13.72
C PRO A 280 7.11 -0.51 -12.30
N LEU A 281 5.89 -0.54 -11.76
CA LEU A 281 5.59 -1.02 -10.41
C LEU A 281 5.30 -2.53 -10.35
N VAL A 282 5.30 -3.24 -11.47
CA VAL A 282 5.07 -4.69 -11.51
C VAL A 282 5.95 -5.41 -10.49
N ARG A 283 5.36 -6.24 -9.65
CA ARG A 283 6.10 -6.97 -8.61
C ARG A 283 6.80 -8.21 -9.20
N PRO A 284 7.98 -8.60 -8.69
CA PRO A 284 8.64 -9.82 -9.15
C PRO A 284 7.76 -11.07 -9.10
N ILE A 285 6.87 -11.15 -8.11
CA ILE A 285 5.92 -12.27 -8.01
C ILE A 285 4.92 -12.30 -9.17
N GLU A 286 4.45 -11.14 -9.61
CA GLU A 286 3.54 -11.03 -10.76
C GLU A 286 4.23 -11.44 -12.07
N LEU A 287 5.53 -11.13 -12.20
CA LEU A 287 6.34 -11.58 -13.33
C LEU A 287 6.53 -13.11 -13.30
N ILE A 288 6.74 -13.71 -12.12
CA ILE A 288 6.83 -15.17 -11.97
C ILE A 288 5.52 -15.81 -12.37
N THR A 289 4.40 -15.30 -11.86
CA THR A 289 3.06 -15.81 -12.17
C THR A 289 2.77 -15.72 -13.66
N ASP A 290 3.03 -14.59 -14.28
CA ASP A 290 2.83 -14.36 -15.70
C ASP A 290 3.68 -15.32 -16.57
N LEU A 291 4.98 -15.43 -16.28
CA LEU A 291 5.88 -16.35 -17.00
C LEU A 291 5.49 -17.80 -16.81
N LYS A 292 4.97 -18.16 -15.64
CA LYS A 292 4.51 -19.51 -15.34
C LYS A 292 3.18 -19.83 -16.04
N GLU A 293 2.19 -18.94 -15.92
CA GLU A 293 0.84 -19.18 -16.45
C GLU A 293 0.80 -19.06 -17.99
N ASN A 294 1.44 -18.02 -18.53
CA ASN A 294 1.38 -17.77 -19.97
C ASN A 294 2.42 -18.55 -20.78
N TYR A 295 3.58 -18.83 -20.21
CA TYR A 295 4.70 -19.41 -20.95
C TYR A 295 5.22 -20.73 -20.34
N GLY A 296 4.69 -21.18 -19.22
CA GLY A 296 5.14 -22.41 -18.54
C GLY A 296 6.57 -22.33 -17.99
N LEU A 297 7.09 -21.12 -17.73
CA LEU A 297 8.45 -20.88 -17.27
C LEU A 297 8.44 -20.63 -15.76
N ASP A 298 9.00 -21.56 -15.00
CA ASP A 298 9.14 -21.44 -13.54
C ASP A 298 10.53 -20.86 -13.21
N ILE A 299 10.55 -19.62 -12.73
CA ILE A 299 11.79 -18.92 -12.38
C ILE A 299 11.86 -18.59 -10.89
N PRO A 300 13.05 -18.66 -10.27
CA PRO A 300 13.24 -18.28 -8.87
C PRO A 300 12.99 -16.77 -8.66
N TYR A 301 12.51 -16.39 -7.47
CA TYR A 301 12.22 -15.01 -7.12
C TYR A 301 13.42 -14.06 -7.36
N HIS A 302 14.62 -14.47 -6.97
CA HIS A 302 15.82 -13.63 -7.17
C HIS A 302 16.13 -13.38 -8.65
N VAL A 303 15.85 -14.35 -9.54
CA VAL A 303 16.03 -14.20 -11.00
C VAL A 303 15.02 -13.21 -11.56
N ALA A 304 13.76 -13.28 -11.14
CA ALA A 304 12.73 -12.32 -11.51
C ALA A 304 13.06 -10.92 -10.99
N TRP A 305 13.53 -10.82 -9.75
CA TRP A 305 13.91 -9.56 -9.13
C TRP A 305 15.08 -8.89 -9.86
N TYR A 306 16.19 -9.61 -10.07
CA TYR A 306 17.34 -9.11 -10.83
C TYR A 306 16.98 -8.82 -12.30
N GLY A 307 16.13 -9.64 -12.92
CA GLY A 307 15.62 -9.41 -14.27
C GLY A 307 14.83 -8.11 -14.38
N LYS A 308 13.94 -7.84 -13.44
CA LYS A 308 13.22 -6.57 -13.34
C LYS A 308 14.18 -5.39 -13.15
N GLU A 309 15.10 -5.47 -12.21
CA GLU A 309 16.09 -4.40 -11.94
C GLU A 309 16.93 -4.10 -13.18
N SER A 310 17.39 -5.13 -13.90
CA SER A 310 18.12 -4.95 -15.14
C SER A 310 17.25 -4.30 -16.23
N ALA A 311 16.01 -4.77 -16.40
CA ALA A 311 15.06 -4.18 -17.35
C ALA A 311 14.77 -2.70 -17.02
N THR A 312 14.59 -2.37 -15.75
CA THR A 312 14.41 -0.99 -15.29
C THR A 312 15.63 -0.13 -15.63
N LYS A 313 16.83 -0.64 -15.39
CA LYS A 313 18.07 0.05 -15.74
C LYS A 313 18.24 0.24 -17.25
N ASP A 314 17.88 -0.76 -18.05
CA ASP A 314 17.95 -0.70 -19.51
C ASP A 314 16.91 0.26 -20.13
N LEU A 315 15.79 0.49 -19.44
CA LEU A 315 14.72 1.41 -19.85
C LEU A 315 14.98 2.85 -19.45
N HIS A 316 15.43 3.07 -18.21
CA HIS A 316 15.52 4.39 -17.58
C HIS A 316 16.97 4.89 -17.45
N GLY A 317 17.95 4.07 -17.79
CA GLY A 317 19.36 4.40 -17.64
C GLY A 317 19.87 4.24 -16.21
N ASP A 318 21.07 4.78 -15.92
CA ASP A 318 21.60 4.81 -14.56
C ASP A 318 20.83 5.84 -13.73
N GLU A 319 20.59 5.54 -12.45
CA GLU A 319 19.96 6.47 -11.49
C GLU A 319 20.67 7.84 -11.42
N LYS A 320 21.95 7.90 -11.78
CA LYS A 320 22.68 9.17 -11.89
C LYS A 320 22.12 10.04 -13.03
N LEU A 321 21.78 9.43 -14.16
CA LEU A 321 21.19 10.11 -15.31
C LEU A 321 19.78 10.64 -14.98
N SER A 322 19.03 9.92 -14.16
CA SER A 322 17.73 10.35 -13.69
C SER A 322 17.78 11.69 -12.91
N TYR A 323 18.85 11.93 -12.12
CA TYR A 323 19.09 13.25 -11.50
C TYR A 323 19.45 14.31 -12.53
N ALA A 324 20.26 13.96 -13.49
CA ALA A 324 20.68 14.86 -14.54
C ALA A 324 19.48 15.42 -15.34
N HIS A 325 18.45 14.63 -15.55
CA HIS A 325 17.22 15.04 -16.24
C HIS A 325 16.23 15.88 -15.39
N LEU A 326 16.45 16.05 -14.09
CA LEU A 326 15.51 16.79 -13.24
C LEU A 326 15.26 18.24 -13.68
N PRO A 327 16.25 19.05 -14.05
CA PRO A 327 16.02 20.42 -14.52
C PRO A 327 15.12 20.46 -15.76
N TRP A 328 15.39 19.61 -16.74
CA TRP A 328 14.57 19.46 -17.93
C TRP A 328 13.14 19.04 -17.55
N TYR A 329 13.00 18.02 -16.69
CA TYR A 329 11.70 17.51 -16.26
C TYR A 329 10.86 18.58 -15.58
N VAL A 330 11.45 19.35 -14.65
CA VAL A 330 10.76 20.45 -13.96
C VAL A 330 10.25 21.50 -14.93
N ASN A 331 11.04 21.82 -15.96
CA ASN A 331 10.64 22.79 -16.99
C ASN A 331 9.47 22.26 -17.85
N VAL A 332 9.56 21.02 -18.31
CA VAL A 332 8.48 20.39 -19.09
C VAL A 332 7.22 20.20 -18.24
N LEU A 333 7.37 19.81 -16.98
CA LEU A 333 6.24 19.69 -16.06
C LEU A 333 5.51 21.02 -15.87
N LYS A 334 6.24 22.13 -15.65
CA LYS A 334 5.67 23.47 -15.55
C LYS A 334 4.99 23.94 -16.83
N ALA A 335 5.58 23.62 -17.98
CA ALA A 335 5.01 23.97 -19.28
C ALA A 335 3.72 23.19 -19.56
N SER A 336 3.68 21.88 -19.25
CA SER A 336 2.51 21.03 -19.46
C SER A 336 1.41 21.24 -18.40
N ASN A 337 1.78 21.66 -17.20
CA ASN A 337 0.88 21.87 -16.07
C ASN A 337 1.00 23.29 -15.54
N VAL A 338 0.58 24.26 -16.37
CA VAL A 338 0.71 25.70 -16.10
C VAL A 338 0.09 26.07 -14.75
N GLY A 339 0.83 26.85 -13.95
CA GLY A 339 0.43 27.23 -12.61
C GLY A 339 0.82 26.23 -11.51
N SER A 340 1.45 25.11 -11.85
CA SER A 340 2.08 24.23 -10.87
C SER A 340 3.32 24.87 -10.26
N TYR A 341 3.51 24.68 -8.97
CA TYR A 341 4.65 25.20 -8.23
C TYR A 341 5.67 24.10 -7.99
N CYS A 342 6.82 24.22 -8.66
CA CYS A 342 7.91 23.25 -8.59
C CYS A 342 9.22 23.98 -8.32
N VAL A 343 9.97 23.55 -7.32
CA VAL A 343 11.27 24.13 -6.94
C VAL A 343 12.30 23.01 -6.87
N LEU A 344 13.39 23.19 -7.62
CA LEU A 344 14.56 22.31 -7.56
C LEU A 344 15.69 23.10 -6.91
N ASP A 345 16.08 22.70 -5.71
CA ASP A 345 17.18 23.30 -4.95
C ASP A 345 18.46 22.51 -5.19
N CYS A 346 19.54 23.23 -5.50
CA CYS A 346 20.86 22.69 -5.74
C CYS A 346 21.82 23.13 -4.63
N GLY A 347 22.93 22.41 -4.47
CA GLY A 347 24.02 22.79 -3.56
C GLY A 347 24.61 24.16 -3.89
N GLU A 348 25.44 24.68 -2.99
CA GLU A 348 26.07 26.01 -3.14
C GLU A 348 26.86 26.13 -4.46
N ASP A 349 27.41 25.03 -4.94
CA ASP A 349 28.12 24.94 -6.23
C ASP A 349 27.17 24.76 -7.45
N GLY A 350 25.86 24.68 -7.25
CA GLY A 350 24.87 24.43 -8.29
C GLY A 350 24.95 23.07 -8.96
N SER A 351 25.93 22.23 -8.60
CA SER A 351 26.21 20.99 -9.33
C SER A 351 25.42 19.78 -8.82
N ARG A 352 24.86 19.83 -7.61
CA ARG A 352 24.18 18.70 -6.98
C ARG A 352 22.78 19.03 -6.55
N SER A 353 21.86 18.10 -6.84
CA SER A 353 20.49 18.18 -6.34
C SER A 353 20.48 18.01 -4.80
N GLN A 354 19.84 18.93 -4.11
CA GLN A 354 19.61 18.86 -2.66
C GLN A 354 18.17 18.50 -2.34
N ARG A 355 17.22 19.24 -2.92
CA ARG A 355 15.80 19.13 -2.61
C ARG A 355 14.98 19.41 -3.86
N ILE A 356 13.84 18.73 -3.97
CA ILE A 356 12.85 19.07 -4.98
C ILE A 356 11.47 19.09 -4.34
N PHE A 357 10.71 20.14 -4.62
CA PHE A 357 9.32 20.33 -4.17
C PHE A 357 8.39 20.37 -5.36
N ILE A 358 7.23 19.74 -5.25
CA ILE A 358 6.20 19.72 -6.29
C ILE A 358 4.82 19.87 -5.66
N CYS A 359 4.08 20.85 -6.19
CA CYS A 359 2.67 21.05 -5.93
C CYS A 359 1.97 21.35 -7.27
N PHE A 360 1.12 20.44 -7.74
CA PHE A 360 0.41 20.62 -9.01
C PHE A 360 -0.67 21.71 -8.91
N LYS A 361 -0.91 22.44 -9.99
CA LYS A 361 -2.02 23.41 -10.07
C LYS A 361 -3.35 22.77 -9.67
N ALA A 362 -3.60 21.54 -10.10
CA ALA A 362 -4.77 20.75 -9.70
C ALA A 362 -4.89 20.58 -8.17
N SER A 363 -3.76 20.37 -7.49
CA SER A 363 -3.73 20.27 -6.03
C SER A 363 -3.95 21.62 -5.35
N ILE A 364 -3.37 22.69 -5.88
CA ILE A 364 -3.55 24.05 -5.36
C ILE A 364 -5.02 24.46 -5.46
N ASP A 365 -5.64 24.31 -6.62
CA ASP A 365 -7.04 24.66 -6.85
C ASP A 365 -8.00 23.77 -6.04
N GLY A 366 -7.74 22.47 -6.04
CA GLY A 366 -8.59 21.50 -5.35
C GLY A 366 -8.56 21.64 -3.83
N PHE A 367 -7.43 22.02 -3.25
CA PHE A 367 -7.32 22.19 -1.79
C PHE A 367 -8.25 23.27 -1.23
N ARG A 368 -8.60 24.29 -2.00
CA ARG A 368 -9.57 25.34 -1.61
C ARG A 368 -10.93 24.76 -1.22
N TRP A 369 -11.31 23.63 -1.80
CA TRP A 369 -12.57 22.94 -1.60
C TRP A 369 -12.46 21.76 -0.63
N CYS A 370 -11.25 21.50 -0.09
CA CYS A 370 -11.02 20.53 0.98
C CYS A 370 -11.15 21.20 2.36
N ARG A 371 -11.30 20.36 3.39
CA ARG A 371 -11.19 20.84 4.77
C ARG A 371 -9.82 21.44 4.97
N LEU A 372 -9.74 22.56 5.67
CA LEU A 372 -8.49 23.29 5.91
C LEU A 372 -7.60 22.58 6.92
N MET A 373 -7.16 21.41 6.53
CA MET A 373 -6.29 20.55 7.32
C MET A 373 -5.24 19.94 6.41
N LEU A 374 -3.99 19.96 6.85
CA LEU A 374 -2.90 19.23 6.23
C LEU A 374 -2.35 18.18 7.17
N PHE A 375 -2.30 16.98 6.68
CA PHE A 375 -1.64 15.85 7.31
C PHE A 375 -0.26 15.74 6.71
N ILE A 376 0.78 15.83 7.54
CA ILE A 376 2.17 15.83 7.06
C ILE A 376 2.95 14.68 7.68
N ASP A 377 3.78 14.06 6.86
CA ASP A 377 4.60 12.92 7.25
C ASP A 377 5.77 12.74 6.29
N GLY A 378 6.81 12.04 6.75
CA GLY A 378 7.95 11.68 5.96
C GLY A 378 8.04 10.16 5.76
N THR A 379 8.55 9.74 4.59
CA THR A 379 8.80 8.32 4.34
C THR A 379 10.08 8.12 3.56
N PHE A 380 10.84 7.05 3.89
CA PHE A 380 12.14 6.81 3.29
C PHE A 380 12.06 6.45 1.81
N VAL A 381 12.88 7.10 1.00
CA VAL A 381 13.20 6.70 -0.37
C VAL A 381 14.17 5.53 -0.32
N THR A 382 13.88 4.47 -1.07
CA THR A 382 14.60 3.19 -0.99
C THR A 382 15.46 2.88 -2.20
N ASN A 383 15.59 3.82 -3.16
CA ASN A 383 16.49 3.71 -4.30
C ASN A 383 17.99 3.85 -3.89
N LYS A 384 18.90 3.86 -4.83
CA LYS A 384 20.35 3.92 -4.62
C LYS A 384 20.81 5.14 -3.81
N TYR A 385 20.25 6.31 -4.09
CA TYR A 385 20.68 7.57 -3.45
C TYR A 385 19.96 7.85 -2.14
N LYS A 386 18.90 7.09 -1.85
CA LYS A 386 18.12 7.22 -0.62
C LYS A 386 17.58 8.64 -0.42
N GLY A 387 17.14 8.94 0.78
CA GLY A 387 16.54 10.22 1.13
C GLY A 387 15.18 10.03 1.79
N THR A 388 14.42 11.11 1.89
CA THR A 388 13.07 11.11 2.46
C THR A 388 12.11 11.81 1.50
N LEU A 389 10.97 11.20 1.26
CA LEU A 389 9.84 11.83 0.61
C LEU A 389 8.96 12.43 1.72
N LEU A 390 8.88 13.75 1.75
CA LEU A 390 7.97 14.50 2.61
C LEU A 390 6.64 14.67 1.88
N GLY A 391 5.54 14.39 2.55
CA GLY A 391 4.20 14.50 1.99
C GLY A 391 3.31 15.43 2.79
N ALA A 392 2.49 16.22 2.11
CA ALA A 392 1.37 16.95 2.67
C ALA A 392 0.08 16.49 1.99
N THR A 393 -0.85 15.99 2.75
CA THR A 393 -2.13 15.47 2.26
C THR A 393 -3.29 16.17 2.95
N ALA A 394 -4.40 16.32 2.25
CA ALA A 394 -5.65 16.84 2.76
C ALA A 394 -6.73 15.76 2.75
N LYS A 395 -7.89 16.08 3.28
CA LYS A 395 -9.08 15.23 3.28
C LYS A 395 -10.21 15.92 2.52
N ASN A 396 -10.71 15.26 1.48
CA ASN A 396 -11.84 15.78 0.71
C ASN A 396 -13.18 15.58 1.42
N GLY A 397 -14.26 16.04 0.80
CA GLY A 397 -15.62 15.93 1.33
C GLY A 397 -16.08 14.48 1.58
N ASN A 398 -15.62 13.53 0.78
CA ASN A 398 -15.99 12.12 0.89
C ASN A 398 -15.04 11.30 1.81
N LYS A 399 -14.29 11.99 2.69
CA LYS A 399 -13.32 11.42 3.65
C LYS A 399 -12.11 10.71 3.02
N GLU A 400 -11.80 10.95 1.75
CA GLU A 400 -10.67 10.33 1.04
C GLU A 400 -9.42 11.21 1.07
N VAL A 401 -8.25 10.57 0.93
CA VAL A 401 -6.94 11.23 0.82
C VAL A 401 -6.88 12.11 -0.43
N PHE A 402 -6.48 13.36 -0.27
CA PHE A 402 -6.16 14.30 -1.34
C PHE A 402 -4.69 14.71 -1.24
N PRO A 403 -3.79 14.20 -2.09
CA PRO A 403 -2.39 14.62 -2.10
C PRO A 403 -2.27 16.09 -2.50
N PHE A 404 -1.71 16.90 -1.61
CA PHE A 404 -1.55 18.34 -1.83
C PHE A 404 -0.18 18.67 -2.43
N ALA A 405 0.89 18.35 -1.72
CA ALA A 405 2.25 18.60 -2.13
C ALA A 405 3.19 17.50 -1.63
N PHE A 406 4.31 17.31 -2.31
CA PHE A 406 5.37 16.42 -1.86
C PHE A 406 6.75 17.00 -2.18
N ALA A 407 7.75 16.56 -1.43
CA ALA A 407 9.14 16.92 -1.67
C ALA A 407 10.04 15.71 -1.48
N ILE A 408 11.17 15.69 -2.18
CA ILE A 408 12.24 14.71 -1.96
C ILE A 408 13.43 15.48 -1.41
N VAL A 409 13.90 15.05 -0.24
CA VAL A 409 14.98 15.67 0.52
C VAL A 409 16.00 14.63 0.97
N SER A 410 17.16 15.08 1.45
CA SER A 410 18.20 14.17 1.93
C SER A 410 17.83 13.37 3.17
N SER A 411 17.10 13.98 4.12
CA SER A 411 16.66 13.38 5.39
C SER A 411 15.67 14.28 6.12
N GLU A 412 15.04 13.75 7.18
CA GLU A 412 14.12 14.50 8.04
C GLU A 412 14.88 15.37 9.04
N THR A 413 15.28 16.56 8.60
CA THR A 413 15.90 17.57 9.44
C THR A 413 14.96 18.76 9.64
N VAL A 414 15.25 19.59 10.65
CA VAL A 414 14.52 20.82 10.90
C VAL A 414 14.53 21.72 9.65
N ASP A 415 15.69 21.87 9.00
CA ASP A 415 15.86 22.72 7.82
C ASP A 415 15.04 22.21 6.62
N ASN A 416 15.00 20.89 6.40
CA ASN A 416 14.23 20.32 5.33
C ASN A 416 12.73 20.42 5.57
N TRP A 417 12.25 20.25 6.82
CA TRP A 417 10.86 20.47 7.18
C TRP A 417 10.46 21.95 7.10
N ARG A 418 11.31 22.88 7.58
CA ARG A 418 11.08 24.34 7.42
C ARG A 418 11.00 24.73 5.96
N TRP A 419 11.95 24.28 5.15
CA TRP A 419 11.96 24.53 3.72
C TRP A 419 10.68 24.00 3.04
N PHE A 420 10.28 22.77 3.35
CA PHE A 420 9.05 22.17 2.80
C PHE A 420 7.80 22.98 3.15
N LEU A 421 7.66 23.38 4.40
CA LEU A 421 6.53 24.19 4.86
C LEU A 421 6.55 25.62 4.31
N GLN A 422 7.74 26.23 4.11
CA GLN A 422 7.87 27.51 3.42
C GLN A 422 7.37 27.41 1.97
N ARG A 423 7.72 26.33 1.24
CA ARG A 423 7.18 26.12 -0.11
C ARG A 423 5.67 25.92 -0.10
N ILE A 424 5.13 25.28 0.93
CA ILE A 424 3.67 25.17 1.12
C ILE A 424 3.05 26.54 1.36
N SER A 425 3.65 27.39 2.20
CA SER A 425 3.12 28.73 2.50
C SER A 425 3.05 29.65 1.27
N GLU A 426 3.97 29.44 0.31
CA GLU A 426 3.99 30.22 -0.94
C GLU A 426 2.86 29.85 -1.93
N VAL A 427 2.32 28.63 -1.84
CA VAL A 427 1.23 28.16 -2.71
C VAL A 427 -0.13 28.23 -2.06
N LEU A 428 -0.19 28.38 -0.74
CA LEU A 428 -1.44 28.57 -0.03
C LEU A 428 -1.92 30.01 -0.18
N VAL A 429 -3.06 30.18 -0.80
CA VAL A 429 -3.75 31.47 -0.83
C VAL A 429 -4.37 31.70 0.54
N ASP A 430 -3.88 32.69 1.26
CA ASP A 430 -4.45 33.07 2.54
C ASP A 430 -5.78 33.82 2.30
N GLU A 431 -6.88 33.09 2.52
CA GLU A 431 -8.25 33.65 2.47
C GLU A 431 -8.76 33.98 3.88
N GLY A 432 -7.85 34.19 4.84
CA GLY A 432 -8.20 34.44 6.26
C GLY A 432 -8.73 33.21 6.98
N ARG A 433 -8.53 32.02 6.42
CA ARG A 433 -8.97 30.74 7.00
C ARG A 433 -7.84 30.08 7.76
N GLN A 434 -8.11 29.66 9.01
CA GLN A 434 -7.12 29.02 9.85
C GLN A 434 -6.83 27.60 9.39
N LEU A 435 -5.60 27.32 8.95
CA LEU A 435 -5.10 26.01 8.58
C LEU A 435 -4.73 25.20 9.84
N THR A 436 -5.15 23.94 9.90
CA THR A 436 -4.78 23.00 10.96
C THR A 436 -3.79 21.98 10.44
N PHE A 437 -2.74 21.66 11.20
CA PHE A 437 -1.81 20.58 10.89
C PHE A 437 -2.04 19.37 11.78
N ILE A 438 -1.90 18.17 11.20
CA ILE A 438 -1.84 16.90 11.94
C ILE A 438 -0.55 16.19 11.53
N SER A 439 0.26 15.77 12.51
CA SER A 439 1.50 15.03 12.24
C SER A 439 1.83 14.07 13.39
N ASP A 440 2.90 13.31 13.23
CA ASP A 440 3.56 12.67 14.36
C ASP A 440 4.23 13.72 15.27
N ARG A 441 4.73 13.29 16.43
CA ARG A 441 5.42 14.16 17.39
C ARG A 441 6.92 14.24 17.12
N HIS A 442 7.33 14.36 15.85
CA HIS A 442 8.73 14.54 15.50
C HIS A 442 9.17 15.99 15.75
N GLY A 443 10.29 16.18 16.48
CA GLY A 443 10.75 17.51 16.89
C GLY A 443 10.99 18.49 15.75
N ALA A 444 11.49 17.99 14.62
CA ALA A 444 11.72 18.82 13.43
C ALA A 444 10.42 19.34 12.79
N ILE A 445 9.34 18.55 12.82
CA ILE A 445 8.02 18.95 12.32
C ILE A 445 7.42 20.00 13.25
N ILE A 446 7.48 19.76 14.56
CA ILE A 446 6.95 20.71 15.56
C ILE A 446 7.60 22.08 15.42
N ASP A 447 8.93 22.09 15.31
CA ASP A 447 9.70 23.32 15.16
C ASP A 447 9.39 24.04 13.85
N ALA A 448 9.32 23.30 12.75
CA ALA A 448 9.02 23.84 11.43
C ALA A 448 7.62 24.47 11.35
N ILE A 449 6.57 23.81 11.91
CA ILE A 449 5.21 24.36 11.95
C ILE A 449 5.19 25.62 12.80
N ARG A 450 5.81 25.62 13.99
CA ARG A 450 5.87 26.79 14.87
C ARG A 450 6.55 27.98 14.21
N THR A 451 7.56 27.73 13.38
CA THR A 451 8.33 28.78 12.70
C THR A 451 7.59 29.33 11.50
N VAL A 452 7.02 28.46 10.66
CA VAL A 452 6.43 28.88 9.37
C VAL A 452 4.94 29.24 9.50
N PHE A 453 4.21 28.55 10.38
CA PHE A 453 2.77 28.71 10.59
C PHE A 453 2.45 28.93 12.08
N PRO A 454 2.94 30.00 12.72
CA PRO A 454 2.82 30.20 14.17
C PRO A 454 1.38 30.30 14.69
N ALA A 455 0.45 30.75 13.84
CA ALA A 455 -0.98 30.87 14.17
C ALA A 455 -1.79 29.60 13.88
N SER A 456 -1.18 28.57 13.32
CA SER A 456 -1.88 27.34 12.94
C SER A 456 -1.94 26.32 14.08
N PRO A 457 -3.11 25.80 14.43
CA PRO A 457 -3.25 24.68 15.36
C PRO A 457 -2.51 23.46 14.86
N HIS A 458 -1.84 22.74 15.78
CA HIS A 458 -1.11 21.54 15.46
C HIS A 458 -1.59 20.38 16.33
N GLY A 459 -2.18 19.36 15.72
CA GLY A 459 -2.62 18.13 16.37
C GLY A 459 -1.59 17.00 16.24
N PHE A 460 -1.33 16.29 17.35
CA PHE A 460 -0.46 15.13 17.36
C PHE A 460 -1.23 13.84 17.03
N CYS A 461 -0.65 12.98 16.22
CA CYS A 461 -1.25 11.72 15.79
C CYS A 461 -1.53 10.78 16.97
N LEU A 462 -2.79 10.41 17.17
CA LEU A 462 -3.22 9.47 18.21
C LEU A 462 -2.50 8.12 18.12
N TYR A 463 -2.31 7.59 16.91
CA TYR A 463 -1.63 6.30 16.72
C TYR A 463 -0.22 6.31 17.32
N HIS A 464 0.58 7.31 17.00
CA HIS A 464 1.93 7.45 17.53
C HIS A 464 1.96 7.74 19.03
N LEU A 465 0.97 8.49 19.55
CA LEU A 465 0.82 8.71 21.00
C LEU A 465 0.49 7.40 21.72
N LYS A 466 -0.41 6.58 21.18
CA LYS A 466 -0.72 5.24 21.72
C LYS A 466 0.50 4.33 21.76
N GLU A 467 1.26 4.25 20.67
CA GLU A 467 2.47 3.45 20.63
C GLU A 467 3.54 3.96 21.61
N ASN A 468 3.65 5.27 21.81
CA ASN A 468 4.55 5.86 22.80
C ASN A 468 4.09 5.55 24.23
N LEU A 469 2.79 5.62 24.53
CA LEU A 469 2.24 5.24 25.83
C LEU A 469 2.42 3.75 26.10
N LYS A 470 2.15 2.88 25.14
CA LYS A 470 2.35 1.43 25.23
C LYS A 470 3.79 1.05 25.59
N LYS A 471 4.78 1.78 25.07
CA LYS A 471 6.20 1.59 25.39
C LYS A 471 6.57 1.99 26.82
N LYS A 472 5.75 2.80 27.52
CA LYS A 472 6.01 3.16 28.91
C LYS A 472 5.72 2.04 29.90
N TYR A 473 4.96 1.04 29.50
CA TYR A 473 4.63 -0.12 30.31
C TYR A 473 5.54 -1.32 30.00
N PRO A 474 6.06 -2.04 31.03
CA PRO A 474 6.88 -3.23 30.84
C PRO A 474 6.18 -4.31 30.01
N HIS A 475 6.95 -5.19 29.36
CA HIS A 475 6.40 -6.32 28.63
C HIS A 475 5.64 -7.32 29.52
N ALA A 476 6.02 -7.42 30.78
CA ALA A 476 5.41 -8.31 31.77
C ALA A 476 3.97 -7.92 32.17
N VAL A 477 3.55 -6.69 31.88
CA VAL A 477 2.17 -6.25 32.14
C VAL A 477 1.26 -6.89 31.09
N GLY A 478 0.21 -7.58 31.55
CA GLY A 478 -0.70 -8.32 30.68
C GLY A 478 -1.29 -7.51 29.52
N PHE A 479 -1.61 -8.20 28.43
CA PHE A 479 -2.17 -7.58 27.20
C PHE A 479 -3.47 -6.80 27.52
N SER A 480 -4.42 -7.41 28.24
CA SER A 480 -5.71 -6.80 28.58
C SER A 480 -5.57 -5.47 29.33
N PHE A 481 -4.60 -5.38 30.24
CA PHE A 481 -4.30 -4.12 30.92
C PHE A 481 -3.84 -3.03 29.94
N LYS A 482 -2.93 -3.36 29.02
CA LYS A 482 -2.46 -2.38 28.02
C LYS A 482 -3.60 -1.90 27.14
N VAL A 483 -4.49 -2.80 26.74
CA VAL A 483 -5.68 -2.45 25.95
C VAL A 483 -6.58 -1.48 26.72
N LEU A 484 -6.87 -1.75 28.00
CA LEU A 484 -7.66 -0.86 28.86
C LEU A 484 -7.04 0.54 28.92
N ILE A 485 -5.73 0.63 29.19
CA ILE A 485 -5.04 1.92 29.29
C ILE A 485 -5.07 2.68 27.96
N LEU A 486 -4.84 1.99 26.84
CA LEU A 486 -4.91 2.62 25.51
C LEU A 486 -6.33 3.05 25.17
N TRP A 487 -7.34 2.29 25.55
CA TRP A 487 -8.76 2.66 25.41
C TRP A 487 -9.11 3.90 26.23
N LEU A 488 -8.73 3.94 27.51
CA LEU A 488 -8.91 5.11 28.38
C LEU A 488 -8.19 6.34 27.81
N PHE A 489 -6.98 6.16 27.28
CA PHE A 489 -6.25 7.25 26.62
C PHE A 489 -6.96 7.74 25.35
N CYS A 490 -7.53 6.84 24.54
CA CYS A 490 -8.38 7.22 23.42
C CYS A 490 -9.60 8.03 23.90
N LYS A 491 -10.30 7.53 24.91
CA LYS A 491 -11.46 8.21 25.50
C LYS A 491 -11.09 9.59 26.01
N LEU A 492 -9.95 9.73 26.69
CA LEU A 492 -9.40 11.01 27.14
C LEU A 492 -9.20 12.00 25.97
N LEU A 493 -8.65 11.53 24.86
CA LEU A 493 -8.36 12.35 23.68
C LEU A 493 -9.65 12.78 22.96
N TYR A 494 -10.64 11.87 22.89
CA TYR A 494 -11.93 12.14 22.26
C TYR A 494 -12.92 12.89 23.16
N ALA A 495 -12.61 13.07 24.45
CA ALA A 495 -13.47 13.82 25.35
C ALA A 495 -13.85 15.17 24.75
N SER A 496 -15.15 15.42 24.66
CA SER A 496 -15.71 16.60 24.01
C SER A 496 -15.76 17.82 24.94
N THR A 497 -15.80 17.58 26.25
CA THR A 497 -15.86 18.62 27.29
C THR A 497 -14.67 18.51 28.25
N VAL A 498 -14.41 19.60 28.98
CA VAL A 498 -13.36 19.65 30.01
C VAL A 498 -13.67 18.68 31.15
N GLU A 499 -14.93 18.59 31.53
CA GLU A 499 -15.42 17.71 32.59
C GLU A 499 -15.20 16.23 32.22
N GLU A 500 -15.61 15.83 31.01
CA GLU A 500 -15.40 14.47 30.49
C GLU A 500 -13.91 14.13 30.45
N TYR A 501 -13.07 15.09 30.04
CA TYR A 501 -11.62 14.95 30.03
C TYR A 501 -11.07 14.69 31.43
N GLN A 502 -11.49 15.50 32.42
CA GLN A 502 -11.03 15.36 33.82
C GLN A 502 -11.44 14.03 34.45
N ASP A 503 -12.67 13.60 34.24
CA ASP A 503 -13.18 12.33 34.74
C ASP A 503 -12.43 11.14 34.10
N THR A 504 -12.20 11.23 32.80
CA THR A 504 -11.45 10.18 32.10
C THR A 504 -9.97 10.17 32.52
N LEU A 505 -9.37 11.35 32.75
CA LEU A 505 -7.99 11.47 33.22
C LEU A 505 -7.83 10.85 34.61
N LYS A 506 -8.81 11.08 35.51
CA LYS A 506 -8.84 10.46 36.84
C LYS A 506 -8.83 8.94 36.71
N LYS A 507 -9.74 8.37 35.93
CA LYS A 507 -9.79 6.91 35.68
C LYS A 507 -8.48 6.39 35.06
N LEU A 508 -7.91 7.10 34.09
CA LEU A 508 -6.65 6.71 33.46
C LEU A 508 -5.49 6.70 34.48
N ARG A 509 -5.48 7.62 35.47
CA ARG A 509 -4.48 7.65 36.51
C ARG A 509 -4.69 6.52 37.54
N ASP A 510 -5.93 6.28 37.92
CA ASP A 510 -6.27 5.24 38.88
C ASP A 510 -5.92 3.85 38.33
N ASP A 511 -6.29 3.56 37.09
CA ASP A 511 -6.06 2.26 36.48
C ASP A 511 -4.62 2.12 35.92
N GLY A 512 -4.06 3.18 35.31
CA GLY A 512 -2.76 3.16 34.65
C GLY A 512 -1.54 3.45 35.51
N GLY A 513 -1.78 3.91 36.76
CA GLY A 513 -0.73 4.35 37.67
C GLY A 513 -0.30 5.79 37.45
N SER A 514 -0.64 6.68 38.40
CA SER A 514 -0.44 8.14 38.30
C SER A 514 0.99 8.52 37.84
N LYS A 515 2.03 7.91 38.41
CA LYS A 515 3.42 8.23 38.09
C LYS A 515 3.77 8.01 36.62
N ILE A 516 3.26 6.96 35.99
CA ILE A 516 3.54 6.64 34.59
C ILE A 516 2.76 7.60 33.68
N ILE A 517 1.47 7.80 33.98
CA ILE A 517 0.58 8.67 33.21
C ILE A 517 1.03 10.12 33.31
N ASP A 518 1.29 10.64 34.52
CA ASP A 518 1.73 12.02 34.71
C ASP A 518 3.06 12.29 34.04
N LYS A 519 4.02 11.36 34.13
CA LYS A 519 5.28 11.45 33.38
C LYS A 519 5.09 11.42 31.86
N PHE A 520 4.13 10.64 31.36
CA PHE A 520 3.83 10.61 29.93
C PHE A 520 3.18 11.91 29.45
N LEU A 521 2.27 12.47 30.24
CA LEU A 521 1.54 13.70 29.90
C LEU A 521 2.36 14.97 30.14
N ALA A 522 3.40 14.95 30.99
CA ALA A 522 4.20 16.12 31.33
C ALA A 522 4.80 16.83 30.10
N ASP A 523 5.25 16.04 29.11
CA ASP A 523 5.84 16.54 27.86
C ASP A 523 4.81 16.67 26.73
N LEU A 524 3.50 16.58 27.03
CA LEU A 524 2.44 16.52 26.04
C LEU A 524 1.42 17.66 26.28
N PRO A 525 1.56 18.81 25.57
CA PRO A 525 0.62 19.91 25.72
C PRO A 525 -0.79 19.48 25.36
N VAL A 526 -1.74 19.68 26.27
CA VAL A 526 -3.14 19.20 26.13
C VAL A 526 -3.83 19.75 24.88
N GLN A 527 -3.52 20.97 24.48
CA GLN A 527 -4.04 21.61 23.26
C GLN A 527 -3.58 20.95 21.94
N ASN A 528 -2.57 20.08 21.97
CA ASN A 528 -2.09 19.40 20.77
C ASN A 528 -2.71 18.02 20.56
N PHE A 529 -3.44 17.47 21.56
CA PHE A 529 -4.02 16.13 21.42
C PHE A 529 -5.50 16.03 21.83
N ALA A 530 -5.93 16.65 22.92
CA ALA A 530 -7.29 16.49 23.43
C ALA A 530 -8.33 17.35 22.71
N ASN A 531 -9.47 16.78 22.35
CA ASN A 531 -10.55 17.49 21.65
C ASN A 531 -11.08 18.69 22.44
N ALA A 532 -11.29 18.52 23.75
CA ALA A 532 -11.82 19.57 24.61
C ALA A 532 -10.95 20.84 24.69
N PHE A 533 -9.67 20.75 24.36
CA PHE A 533 -8.69 21.84 24.44
C PHE A 533 -8.09 22.26 23.10
N PHE A 534 -8.45 21.58 22.03
CA PHE A 534 -7.85 21.87 20.72
C PHE A 534 -8.35 23.20 20.16
N PRO A 535 -7.44 24.17 19.85
CA PRO A 535 -7.85 25.53 19.53
C PRO A 535 -8.38 25.70 18.10
N GLY A 536 -8.26 24.70 17.25
CA GLY A 536 -8.59 24.75 15.83
C GLY A 536 -9.74 23.84 15.42
N LYS A 537 -9.99 23.80 14.10
CA LYS A 537 -10.97 22.90 13.50
C LYS A 537 -10.24 21.68 12.96
N ARG A 538 -10.52 20.49 13.51
CA ARG A 538 -9.95 19.23 13.00
C ARG A 538 -11.00 18.20 12.58
N TYR A 539 -12.28 18.58 12.55
CA TYR A 539 -13.38 17.76 12.02
C TYR A 539 -13.39 16.34 12.59
N GLY A 540 -13.03 16.19 13.87
CA GLY A 540 -12.92 14.88 14.52
C GLY A 540 -11.65 14.08 14.18
N GLU A 541 -10.78 14.58 13.32
CA GLU A 541 -9.56 13.89 12.93
C GLU A 541 -8.49 14.03 14.00
N VAL A 542 -8.00 12.90 14.48
CA VAL A 542 -7.01 12.82 15.57
C VAL A 542 -5.81 11.94 15.23
N SER A 543 -5.79 11.37 14.03
CA SER A 543 -4.72 10.49 13.57
C SER A 543 -4.14 10.96 12.24
N ASN A 544 -2.90 10.58 11.97
CA ASN A 544 -2.21 10.86 10.71
C ASN A 544 -2.40 9.75 9.67
N ALA A 545 -3.46 8.95 9.79
CA ALA A 545 -3.73 7.81 8.92
C ALA A 545 -3.79 8.17 7.43
N LEU A 546 -4.17 9.41 7.10
CA LEU A 546 -4.19 9.91 5.72
C LEU A 546 -2.77 10.01 5.13
N SER A 547 -1.80 10.50 5.88
CA SER A 547 -0.40 10.51 5.43
C SER A 547 0.17 9.09 5.36
N GLU A 548 -0.19 8.22 6.30
CA GLU A 548 0.20 6.80 6.24
C GLU A 548 -0.39 6.12 5.01
N SER A 549 -1.65 6.42 4.65
CA SER A 549 -2.28 5.95 3.42
C SER A 549 -1.56 6.47 2.17
N PHE A 550 -1.15 7.74 2.15
CA PHE A 550 -0.33 8.30 1.08
C PHE A 550 1.03 7.60 1.00
N ASN A 551 1.71 7.40 2.13
CA ASN A 551 2.99 6.71 2.20
C ASN A 551 2.90 5.26 1.71
N SER A 552 1.81 4.56 2.02
CA SER A 552 1.50 3.23 1.48
C SER A 552 1.24 3.28 -0.03
N TRP A 553 0.50 4.28 -0.50
CA TRP A 553 0.18 4.46 -1.92
C TRP A 553 1.42 4.72 -2.79
N VAL A 554 2.46 5.37 -2.25
CA VAL A 554 3.75 5.61 -2.92
C VAL A 554 4.83 4.57 -2.58
N LYS A 555 4.52 3.52 -1.81
CA LYS A 555 5.49 2.55 -1.27
C LYS A 555 6.40 1.95 -2.33
N ASP A 556 5.83 1.49 -3.45
CA ASP A 556 6.60 0.85 -4.51
C ASP A 556 7.31 1.90 -5.41
N VAL A 557 6.72 3.09 -5.53
CA VAL A 557 7.28 4.20 -6.31
C VAL A 557 8.63 4.66 -5.76
N ARG A 558 8.81 4.61 -4.45
CA ARG A 558 10.03 5.05 -3.75
C ARG A 558 11.30 4.25 -4.10
N ARG A 559 11.16 3.16 -4.88
CA ARG A 559 12.28 2.34 -5.38
C ARG A 559 12.79 2.80 -6.73
N LEU A 560 12.01 3.59 -7.45
CA LEU A 560 12.36 4.07 -8.79
C LEU A 560 13.47 5.13 -8.73
N PRO A 561 14.24 5.32 -9.82
CA PRO A 561 15.06 6.50 -9.99
C PRO A 561 14.24 7.78 -9.80
N ILE A 562 14.89 8.89 -9.45
CA ILE A 562 14.17 10.09 -8.96
C ILE A 562 13.20 10.68 -9.97
N TYR A 563 13.61 10.80 -11.22
CA TYR A 563 12.74 11.32 -12.29
C TYR A 563 11.50 10.43 -12.47
N GLU A 564 11.70 9.13 -12.60
CA GLU A 564 10.65 8.13 -12.78
C GLU A 564 9.74 8.04 -11.54
N MET A 565 10.31 8.21 -10.36
CA MET A 565 9.55 8.29 -9.11
C MET A 565 8.58 9.47 -9.13
N ILE A 566 9.05 10.65 -9.47
CA ILE A 566 8.22 11.86 -9.52
C ILE A 566 7.14 11.74 -10.60
N ASP A 567 7.52 11.26 -11.79
CA ASP A 567 6.57 11.11 -12.90
C ASP A 567 5.51 10.04 -12.60
N THR A 568 5.90 8.94 -11.96
CA THR A 568 4.93 7.92 -11.52
C THR A 568 3.96 8.47 -10.48
N VAL A 569 4.40 9.32 -9.53
CA VAL A 569 3.50 10.01 -8.59
C VAL A 569 2.54 10.92 -9.36
N ARG A 570 3.03 11.69 -10.34
CA ARG A 570 2.18 12.53 -11.22
C ARG A 570 1.10 11.70 -11.92
N ILE A 571 1.49 10.59 -12.56
CA ILE A 571 0.55 9.69 -13.26
C ILE A 571 -0.51 9.18 -12.29
N LYS A 572 -0.11 8.67 -11.14
CA LYS A 572 -1.05 8.17 -10.11
C LYS A 572 -2.02 9.25 -9.62
N MET A 573 -1.54 10.49 -9.46
CA MET A 573 -2.40 11.63 -9.09
C MET A 573 -3.36 12.00 -10.22
N MET A 574 -2.88 12.02 -11.47
CA MET A 574 -3.69 12.28 -12.66
C MET A 574 -4.84 11.26 -12.77
N GLU A 575 -4.55 9.98 -12.68
CA GLU A 575 -5.54 8.90 -12.72
C GLU A 575 -6.55 8.99 -11.57
N MET A 576 -6.06 9.28 -10.36
CA MET A 576 -6.93 9.45 -9.20
C MET A 576 -7.90 10.63 -9.38
N ILE A 577 -7.41 11.78 -9.83
CA ILE A 577 -8.21 12.99 -10.08
C ILE A 577 -9.27 12.71 -11.15
N SER A 578 -8.86 12.14 -12.28
CA SER A 578 -9.78 11.78 -13.39
C SER A 578 -10.86 10.80 -12.94
N ARG A 579 -10.48 9.72 -12.27
CA ARG A 579 -11.41 8.71 -11.78
C ARG A 579 -12.42 9.29 -10.79
N ARG A 580 -11.99 10.13 -9.86
CA ARG A 580 -12.85 10.75 -8.84
C ARG A 580 -13.78 11.78 -9.44
N LYS A 581 -13.32 12.55 -10.41
CA LYS A 581 -14.16 13.49 -11.18
C LYS A 581 -15.30 12.72 -11.85
N LEU A 582 -15.00 11.72 -12.67
CA LEU A 582 -15.98 10.90 -13.36
C LEU A 582 -16.95 10.18 -12.40
N ALA A 583 -16.45 9.70 -11.26
CA ALA A 583 -17.31 9.10 -10.23
C ALA A 583 -18.30 10.11 -9.65
N SER A 584 -17.86 11.33 -9.37
CA SER A 584 -18.68 12.38 -8.76
C SER A 584 -19.80 12.92 -9.69
N GLU A 585 -19.60 12.83 -11.00
CA GLU A 585 -20.61 13.21 -12.00
C GLU A 585 -21.89 12.35 -11.91
N LYS A 586 -21.75 11.11 -11.42
CA LYS A 586 -22.85 10.17 -11.23
C LYS A 586 -23.66 10.39 -9.94
N TRP A 587 -23.20 11.27 -9.05
CA TRP A 587 -23.86 11.50 -7.77
C TRP A 587 -25.06 12.43 -7.91
N SER A 588 -26.21 11.99 -7.42
CA SER A 588 -27.46 12.78 -7.35
C SER A 588 -27.69 13.40 -5.97
N SER A 589 -26.94 12.97 -4.94
CA SER A 589 -27.07 13.47 -3.58
C SER A 589 -26.45 14.87 -3.41
N VAL A 590 -27.00 15.65 -2.48
CA VAL A 590 -26.49 16.99 -2.11
C VAL A 590 -25.13 16.86 -1.40
N LEU A 591 -24.99 15.85 -0.54
CA LEU A 591 -23.73 15.57 0.16
C LEU A 591 -22.94 14.49 -0.58
N CYS A 592 -21.66 14.39 -0.27
CA CYS A 592 -20.84 13.26 -0.69
C CYS A 592 -21.45 11.95 -0.17
N PRO A 593 -21.41 10.83 -0.94
CA PRO A 593 -22.12 9.60 -0.59
C PRO A 593 -21.86 9.07 0.82
N VAL A 594 -20.57 9.04 1.24
CA VAL A 594 -20.21 8.59 2.60
C VAL A 594 -20.85 9.46 3.68
N ILE A 595 -20.98 10.76 3.45
CA ILE A 595 -21.58 11.70 4.39
C ILE A 595 -23.10 11.61 4.36
N GLU A 596 -23.67 11.38 3.17
CA GLU A 596 -25.12 11.16 3.02
C GLU A 596 -25.58 9.92 3.79
N ASP A 597 -24.82 8.83 3.71
CA ASP A 597 -25.09 7.60 4.44
C ASP A 597 -24.90 7.78 5.96
N GLU A 598 -23.89 8.52 6.39
CA GLU A 598 -23.69 8.87 7.78
C GLU A 598 -24.85 9.71 8.34
N LEU A 599 -25.33 10.69 7.55
CA LEU A 599 -26.50 11.50 7.91
C LEU A 599 -27.75 10.64 8.10
N LYS A 600 -28.00 9.72 7.17
CA LYS A 600 -29.13 8.79 7.26
C LYS A 600 -29.06 7.90 8.51
N ASN A 601 -27.87 7.38 8.80
CA ASN A 601 -27.63 6.54 9.97
C ASN A 601 -27.85 7.32 11.27
N LEU A 602 -27.36 8.56 11.36
CA LEU A 602 -27.57 9.42 12.53
C LEU A 602 -29.04 9.85 12.64
N ALA A 603 -29.72 10.11 11.53
CA ALA A 603 -31.14 10.47 11.53
C ALA A 603 -32.04 9.31 11.97
N ALA A 604 -31.63 8.06 11.77
CA ALA A 604 -32.34 6.90 12.28
C ALA A 604 -32.26 6.74 13.79
N LYS A 605 -31.17 7.22 14.41
CA LYS A 605 -30.97 7.21 15.86
C LYS A 605 -31.83 8.30 16.50
N GLY A 606 -32.39 7.99 17.66
CA GLY A 606 -33.12 8.98 18.47
C GLY A 606 -34.50 9.43 17.95
N ARG A 607 -35.08 8.75 16.94
CA ARG A 607 -36.44 9.08 16.44
C ARG A 607 -37.53 9.08 17.51
N HIS A 608 -37.31 8.40 18.61
CA HIS A 608 -38.22 8.28 19.74
C HIS A 608 -37.94 9.30 20.85
N TRP A 609 -36.90 10.12 20.73
CA TRP A 609 -36.58 11.11 21.75
C TRP A 609 -37.61 12.21 21.83
N ARG A 610 -37.94 12.63 23.03
CA ARG A 610 -38.81 13.76 23.26
C ARG A 610 -38.03 15.05 23.07
N ILE A 611 -38.59 15.97 22.28
CA ILE A 611 -38.00 17.28 21.99
C ILE A 611 -38.90 18.34 22.63
N CYS A 612 -38.32 19.17 23.49
CA CYS A 612 -38.98 20.30 24.10
C CYS A 612 -38.39 21.60 23.58
N ARG A 613 -39.23 22.51 23.07
CA ARG A 613 -38.81 23.80 22.57
C ARG A 613 -38.76 24.81 23.72
N ALA A 614 -37.63 25.45 23.98
CA ALA A 614 -37.44 26.48 25.00
C ALA A 614 -37.53 27.91 24.41
N SER A 615 -37.05 28.12 23.17
CA SER A 615 -37.17 29.39 22.42
C SER A 615 -37.23 29.12 20.93
N GLU A 616 -37.11 30.15 20.09
CA GLU A 616 -37.11 29.98 18.61
C GLU A 616 -35.98 29.06 18.14
N SER A 617 -34.79 29.18 18.74
CA SER A 617 -33.59 28.44 18.34
C SER A 617 -33.10 27.41 19.38
N ASN A 618 -33.61 27.46 20.64
CA ASN A 618 -33.16 26.59 21.74
C ASN A 618 -34.14 25.46 22.00
N PHE A 619 -33.62 24.25 22.10
CA PHE A 619 -34.37 23.01 22.32
C PHE A 619 -33.68 22.13 23.36
N GLU A 620 -34.47 21.41 24.13
CA GLU A 620 -34.03 20.35 24.99
C GLU A 620 -34.43 19.00 24.37
N VAL A 621 -33.46 18.09 24.25
CA VAL A 621 -33.66 16.74 23.74
C VAL A 621 -33.48 15.76 24.90
N HIS A 622 -34.54 15.03 25.21
CA HIS A 622 -34.53 13.98 26.24
C HIS A 622 -34.04 12.67 25.61
N ALA A 623 -32.72 12.50 25.56
CA ALA A 623 -32.04 11.27 25.21
C ALA A 623 -31.68 10.50 26.52
N ASP A 624 -30.62 9.69 26.53
CA ASP A 624 -30.10 9.05 27.76
C ASP A 624 -29.75 10.09 28.82
N LEU A 625 -29.25 11.24 28.40
CA LEU A 625 -29.08 12.47 29.19
C LEU A 625 -29.79 13.59 28.45
N SER A 626 -30.39 14.53 29.16
CA SER A 626 -30.98 15.73 28.56
C SER A 626 -29.89 16.61 27.94
N VAL A 627 -30.07 16.97 26.70
CA VAL A 627 -29.09 17.70 25.86
C VAL A 627 -29.72 18.97 25.31
N MET A 628 -29.02 20.10 25.44
CA MET A 628 -29.42 21.35 24.84
C MET A 628 -28.91 21.46 23.40
N VAL A 629 -29.75 21.92 22.49
CA VAL A 629 -29.42 22.20 21.09
C VAL A 629 -29.83 23.62 20.75
N ASN A 630 -28.90 24.42 20.21
CA ASN A 630 -29.16 25.74 19.63
C ASN A 630 -28.92 25.69 18.12
N LEU A 631 -29.97 25.97 17.34
CA LEU A 631 -29.90 25.88 15.88
C LEU A 631 -29.15 27.05 15.23
N ASP A 632 -29.28 28.27 15.74
CA ASP A 632 -28.66 29.46 15.18
C ASP A 632 -27.13 29.43 15.37
N GLU A 633 -26.71 29.02 16.57
CA GLU A 633 -25.28 28.86 16.90
C GLU A 633 -24.69 27.56 16.36
N ARG A 634 -25.50 26.66 15.82
CA ARG A 634 -25.10 25.30 15.43
C ARG A 634 -24.40 24.58 16.60
N PHE A 635 -25.00 24.66 17.76
CA PHE A 635 -24.47 24.18 19.00
C PHE A 635 -25.29 23.00 19.54
N CYS A 636 -24.62 22.00 20.08
CA CYS A 636 -25.22 20.95 20.90
C CYS A 636 -24.34 20.74 22.14
N SER A 637 -24.94 20.61 23.33
CA SER A 637 -24.16 20.38 24.57
C SER A 637 -23.42 19.06 24.61
N CYS A 638 -23.65 18.14 23.67
CA CYS A 638 -22.79 16.96 23.44
C CYS A 638 -21.48 17.30 22.68
N TYR A 639 -21.30 18.52 22.18
CA TYR A 639 -20.16 19.05 21.46
C TYR A 639 -19.82 18.36 20.12
N GLN A 640 -20.45 17.25 19.77
CA GLN A 640 -20.12 16.53 18.53
C GLN A 640 -20.38 17.37 17.27
N TRP A 641 -21.44 18.18 17.25
CA TRP A 641 -21.72 19.06 16.11
C TRP A 641 -20.60 20.09 15.88
N GLN A 642 -20.14 20.73 16.95
CA GLN A 642 -19.06 21.73 16.89
C GLN A 642 -17.73 21.10 16.45
N LEU A 643 -17.43 19.88 16.94
CA LEU A 643 -16.21 19.17 16.62
C LEU A 643 -16.18 18.67 15.16
N LEU A 644 -17.29 18.06 14.72
CA LEU A 644 -17.37 17.45 13.39
C LEU A 644 -17.76 18.44 12.29
N ARG A 645 -18.35 19.61 12.66
CA ARG A 645 -18.99 20.51 11.71
C ARG A 645 -20.11 19.85 10.90
N PHE A 646 -20.72 18.83 11.53
CA PHE A 646 -21.75 18.01 11.00
C PHE A 646 -22.76 17.74 12.11
N PRO A 647 -24.10 17.90 11.86
CA PRO A 647 -25.09 17.78 12.93
C PRO A 647 -25.02 16.42 13.61
N CYS A 648 -24.90 16.42 14.93
CA CYS A 648 -25.00 15.19 15.71
C CYS A 648 -26.44 14.66 15.72
N GLN A 649 -26.64 13.44 16.19
CA GLN A 649 -27.96 12.81 16.29
C GLN A 649 -29.01 13.70 17.00
N HIS A 650 -28.63 14.41 18.07
CA HIS A 650 -29.55 15.32 18.79
C HIS A 650 -29.96 16.51 17.93
N ALA A 651 -29.00 17.16 17.28
CA ALA A 651 -29.25 18.27 16.38
C ALA A 651 -30.11 17.87 15.18
N ILE A 652 -29.87 16.68 14.61
CA ILE A 652 -30.68 16.15 13.49
C ILE A 652 -32.13 16.01 13.90
N GLN A 653 -32.43 15.46 15.07
CA GLN A 653 -33.78 15.29 15.56
C GLN A 653 -34.49 16.63 15.77
N VAL A 654 -33.79 17.65 16.30
CA VAL A 654 -34.32 19.00 16.45
C VAL A 654 -34.58 19.66 15.10
N ILE A 655 -33.66 19.55 14.12
CA ILE A 655 -33.83 20.10 12.79
C ILE A 655 -35.03 19.47 12.08
N GLN A 656 -35.21 18.15 12.20
CA GLN A 656 -36.36 17.44 11.64
C GLN A 656 -37.65 17.84 12.35
N HIS A 657 -37.66 17.94 13.69
CA HIS A 657 -38.80 18.41 14.47
C HIS A 657 -39.23 19.80 14.05
N SER A 658 -38.29 20.69 13.78
CA SER A 658 -38.51 22.06 13.31
C SER A 658 -38.85 22.14 11.81
N ARG A 659 -38.91 21.02 11.09
CA ARG A 659 -39.18 20.91 9.64
C ARG A 659 -38.19 21.72 8.79
N LEU A 660 -36.97 21.87 9.26
CA LEU A 660 -35.89 22.55 8.54
C LEU A 660 -35.09 21.60 7.65
N CYS A 661 -34.44 22.16 6.62
CA CYS A 661 -33.61 21.37 5.72
C CYS A 661 -32.29 21.01 6.38
N LEU A 662 -32.01 19.71 6.59
CA LEU A 662 -30.80 19.20 7.22
C LEU A 662 -29.53 19.65 6.51
N TYR A 663 -29.53 19.76 5.19
CA TYR A 663 -28.37 20.13 4.38
C TYR A 663 -27.87 21.56 4.65
N ASN A 664 -28.70 22.45 5.17
CA ASN A 664 -28.31 23.82 5.52
C ASN A 664 -27.44 23.88 6.79
N PHE A 665 -27.45 22.82 7.59
CA PHE A 665 -26.71 22.72 8.85
C PHE A 665 -25.40 21.92 8.74
N VAL A 666 -25.13 21.34 7.57
CA VAL A 666 -23.89 20.63 7.26
C VAL A 666 -22.87 21.61 6.67
N ASP A 667 -21.60 21.47 7.08
CA ASP A 667 -20.50 22.30 6.54
C ASP A 667 -20.34 22.05 5.02
N GLU A 668 -20.03 23.09 4.28
CA GLU A 668 -19.95 23.07 2.80
C GLU A 668 -18.93 22.09 2.26
N TYR A 669 -17.84 21.84 3.00
CA TYR A 669 -16.80 20.89 2.59
C TYR A 669 -17.31 19.44 2.43
N TYR A 670 -18.48 19.13 2.94
CA TYR A 670 -19.13 17.84 2.81
C TYR A 670 -20.07 17.71 1.59
N LYS A 671 -20.34 18.84 0.90
CA LYS A 671 -21.23 18.86 -0.27
C LYS A 671 -20.59 18.26 -1.50
N ALA A 672 -21.40 17.60 -2.33
CA ALA A 672 -20.96 16.99 -3.59
C ALA A 672 -20.36 18.02 -4.57
N ASP A 673 -20.88 19.28 -4.57
CA ASP A 673 -20.38 20.33 -5.45
C ASP A 673 -18.95 20.76 -5.05
N PHE A 674 -18.65 20.83 -3.76
CA PHE A 674 -17.27 21.07 -3.28
C PHE A 674 -16.34 19.93 -3.66
N TYR A 675 -16.83 18.70 -3.60
CA TYR A 675 -16.04 17.56 -4.07
C TYR A 675 -15.78 17.64 -5.59
N ARG A 676 -16.77 17.98 -6.40
CA ARG A 676 -16.62 18.20 -7.86
C ARG A 676 -15.61 19.30 -8.13
N ALA A 677 -15.68 20.42 -7.41
CA ALA A 677 -14.74 21.53 -7.50
C ALA A 677 -13.31 21.12 -7.10
N THR A 678 -13.16 20.23 -6.11
CA THR A 678 -11.85 19.68 -5.72
C THR A 678 -11.14 19.00 -6.90
N TYR A 679 -11.87 18.37 -7.81
CA TYR A 679 -11.33 17.61 -8.95
C TYR A 679 -11.59 18.28 -10.31
N ALA A 680 -11.93 19.56 -10.33
CA ALA A 680 -12.22 20.31 -11.56
C ALA A 680 -10.99 20.47 -12.45
N THR A 681 -9.85 20.84 -11.88
CA THR A 681 -8.58 21.05 -12.58
C THR A 681 -7.86 19.72 -12.79
N PRO A 682 -7.56 19.30 -14.03
CA PRO A 682 -6.84 18.08 -14.31
C PRO A 682 -5.32 18.24 -14.11
N ILE A 683 -4.63 17.11 -13.94
CA ILE A 683 -3.17 17.01 -14.17
C ILE A 683 -2.99 16.52 -15.60
N PHE A 684 -2.16 17.22 -16.37
CA PHE A 684 -1.91 16.87 -17.76
C PHE A 684 -0.73 15.90 -17.91
N LEU A 685 -0.75 15.16 -19.00
CA LEU A 685 0.36 14.32 -19.42
C LEU A 685 1.59 15.19 -19.77
N ILE A 686 2.76 14.61 -19.60
CA ILE A 686 4.01 15.17 -20.13
C ILE A 686 4.17 14.59 -21.54
N PRO A 687 4.24 15.44 -22.59
CA PRO A 687 4.44 14.93 -23.95
C PRO A 687 5.78 14.19 -24.06
N ASP A 688 5.84 13.23 -24.98
CA ASP A 688 7.07 12.50 -25.28
C ASP A 688 8.04 13.42 -26.05
N ILE A 689 8.71 14.30 -25.29
CA ILE A 689 9.73 15.21 -25.77
C ILE A 689 11.09 14.52 -25.60
N GLU A 690 11.92 14.61 -26.63
CA GLU A 690 13.27 14.06 -26.59
C GLU A 690 14.04 14.63 -25.38
N LYS A 691 14.56 13.73 -24.55
CA LYS A 691 15.36 14.11 -23.39
C LYS A 691 16.70 14.66 -23.85
N PRO A 692 17.24 15.69 -23.19
CA PRO A 692 18.57 16.19 -23.55
C PRO A 692 19.62 15.08 -23.41
N PRO A 693 20.62 15.05 -24.31
CA PRO A 693 21.67 14.05 -24.25
C PRO A 693 22.46 14.17 -22.92
N PRO A 694 23.02 13.08 -22.40
CA PRO A 694 23.71 13.07 -21.11
C PRO A 694 24.89 14.06 -21.01
N GLU A 695 25.45 14.44 -22.13
CA GLU A 695 26.60 15.35 -22.27
C GLU A 695 26.25 16.80 -21.92
N ASP A 696 24.97 17.18 -22.10
CA ASP A 696 24.47 18.54 -21.87
C ASP A 696 23.89 18.74 -20.45
N VAL A 697 24.00 17.73 -19.57
CA VAL A 697 23.30 17.75 -18.29
C VAL A 697 24.28 17.58 -17.11
N PHE A 698 24.35 18.60 -16.27
CA PHE A 698 25.38 18.71 -15.23
C PHE A 698 24.92 18.42 -13.79
N LEU A 699 23.62 18.18 -13.55
CA LEU A 699 23.13 17.98 -12.21
C LEU A 699 23.47 16.58 -11.66
N LEU A 700 24.26 16.56 -10.62
CA LEU A 700 24.68 15.35 -9.94
C LEU A 700 23.69 14.95 -8.81
N PRO A 701 23.62 13.67 -8.46
CA PRO A 701 22.87 13.22 -7.29
C PRO A 701 23.47 13.73 -5.98
N PRO A 702 22.68 13.72 -4.88
CA PRO A 702 23.18 14.08 -3.56
C PRO A 702 24.30 13.14 -3.11
N HIS A 703 25.14 13.60 -2.18
CA HIS A 703 26.14 12.75 -1.57
C HIS A 703 25.48 11.64 -0.75
N THR A 704 25.74 10.39 -1.11
CA THR A 704 25.31 9.25 -0.30
C THR A 704 26.29 8.99 0.82
N ARG A 705 25.85 9.13 2.06
CA ARG A 705 26.60 8.53 3.19
C ARG A 705 26.37 7.02 3.11
N LYS A 706 27.45 6.24 2.94
CA LYS A 706 27.35 4.79 3.15
C LYS A 706 26.91 4.56 4.59
N PRO A 707 25.79 3.87 4.84
CA PRO A 707 25.47 3.52 6.21
C PRO A 707 26.62 2.68 6.78
N PRO A 708 26.95 2.81 8.06
CA PRO A 708 27.93 1.93 8.69
C PRO A 708 27.51 0.50 8.40
N GLY A 709 28.42 -0.32 7.88
CA GLY A 709 28.17 -1.71 7.56
C GLY A 709 27.59 -2.43 8.77
N ARG A 710 26.81 -3.48 8.55
CA ARG A 710 26.29 -4.31 9.63
C ARG A 710 27.45 -4.69 10.55
N PRO A 711 27.36 -4.48 11.88
CA PRO A 711 28.42 -4.89 12.78
C PRO A 711 28.79 -6.34 12.51
N PRO A 712 30.08 -6.71 12.46
CA PRO A 712 30.45 -8.08 12.20
C PRO A 712 29.81 -8.96 13.27
N THR A 713 28.93 -9.85 12.85
CA THR A 713 28.40 -10.90 13.73
C THR A 713 29.58 -11.76 14.09
N LYS A 714 30.03 -11.72 15.35
CA LYS A 714 31.03 -12.67 15.87
C LYS A 714 30.50 -14.06 15.58
N ARG A 715 31.09 -14.74 14.60
CA ARG A 715 30.93 -16.18 14.47
C ARG A 715 31.63 -16.77 15.69
N PHE A 716 30.87 -17.25 16.64
CA PHE A 716 31.42 -18.20 17.61
C PHE A 716 31.87 -19.41 16.82
N LYS A 717 33.17 -19.68 16.86
CA LYS A 717 33.76 -20.94 16.37
C LYS A 717 33.33 -22.08 17.27
#